data_26d4bde83bcc9dfd17a6217c467d8b0e
#
_entry.id   26d4bde83bcc9dfd17a6217c467d8b0e
#
_cell.length_a   1.000
_cell.length_b   1.000
_cell.length_c   1.000
_cell.angle_alpha   90.00
_cell.angle_beta   90.00
_cell.angle_gamma   90.00
#
_symmetry.space_group_name_H-M   'P 1'
#
loop_
_entity.id
_entity.type
_entity.pdbx_description
1 polymer ?
#
loop_
_entity_poly.entity_id
_entity_poly.type
_entity_poly.pdbx_seq_one_letter_code
_entity_poly.pdbx_strand_id
1 'polypeptide(L)'
;RDSVPQPCEPLKRLERNFLVSKICALANWEFIGGYFIRILCGNGVGNMSLFSMKITELPKIGPKTATLYERLGVHSVGELIRMYPRTYEDLSNPVSISEAQSGETVCIKAHIVGNNPPVRVRGGMIIYKITVSDDESQMTITFFNQQYMYDKLKYGGEFLFYGVFKKNINNFEMSSPVVLSTESDAIIHPIYKQTGTLTSRKIEVAMREALKRLPEKTNDPIPENIREEFGLCSLDFAIRNIHFPADIKALETAKKRLTFEELLVLQLGMIFRKNSVKKETPHKITQDFTEDFYKLLSFSPTSAQKRAISECISDMKTDKPMTRLVQGDVGSGKTAVGAACCYTAVKNGLQCAFMAPTELLATQHYNSLCQLFENSGINIALLTGSLTAAKKRAVYSALKSGEVDIAVGTHALFSKGVEFNRLGLIITDEQHRFGVAQRAELLEKGESPHLLVMSATPIPRTLALMIFGDLDLSILDELPPGRQKISTYLIDSTIRPRALSFMKKHINNGNQCYIVCPLVEENDTNMASVEEYAERLKDTALGSCRIAVLHGKMKASKKDEIMTEFKNGNIDVLVSTTVIEVGVDVPNAVIMMIENAERFGLSQLHQLRGRVGRGTVKSHCILVSDAQNEGTLERLKIMCKTNDGFKLADEDLRMRGPGDFFGSRQHGLPDLKIAGLSSMVSINDAKEAAEMIIADDPTLSEKQHKPLAFEVKRLFSSVGGTLN
;
A
#
# COMPACT_ATOMS: atom_id res chain seq x y z
N ARG A 1 62.46 5.28 35.19
CA ARG A 1 61.55 5.61 36.32
C ARG A 1 61.06 7.02 36.08
N ASP A 2 60.52 7.26 34.93
CA ASP A 2 60.10 8.61 34.49
C ASP A 2 58.59 8.57 34.25
N SER A 3 57.93 9.38 35.05
CA SER A 3 56.53 9.65 34.99
C SER A 3 56.22 10.56 33.81
N VAL A 4 55.46 10.07 32.86
CA VAL A 4 54.86 10.86 31.77
C VAL A 4 53.71 11.68 32.40
N PRO A 5 53.67 13.00 32.27
CA PRO A 5 52.57 13.81 32.76
C PRO A 5 51.32 13.59 31.90
N GLN A 6 50.19 13.40 32.56
CA GLN A 6 48.87 13.40 31.90
C GLN A 6 48.55 14.82 31.36
N PRO A 7 47.97 14.96 30.19
CA PRO A 7 47.58 16.27 29.66
C PRO A 7 46.41 16.88 30.47
N CYS A 8 46.57 18.16 30.79
CA CYS A 8 45.64 18.96 31.60
C CYS A 8 44.23 19.03 30.99
N GLU A 9 43.22 19.02 31.82
CA GLU A 9 41.76 19.14 31.48
C GLU A 9 41.39 20.31 30.53
N PRO A 10 42.10 21.44 30.45
CA PRO A 10 41.80 22.51 29.50
C PRO A 10 41.98 22.11 28.02
N LEU A 11 42.90 21.22 27.70
CA LEU A 11 43.16 20.77 26.32
C LEU A 11 42.04 19.85 25.80
N LYS A 12 41.47 18.99 26.67
CA LYS A 12 40.31 18.17 26.30
C LYS A 12 39.05 18.98 26.04
N ARG A 13 38.92 20.16 26.66
CA ARG A 13 37.80 21.10 26.41
C ARG A 13 38.00 21.87 25.08
N LEU A 14 39.23 22.20 24.72
CA LEU A 14 39.54 22.85 23.43
C LEU A 14 39.38 21.88 22.26
N GLU A 15 39.82 20.63 22.40
CA GLU A 15 39.61 19.62 21.35
C GLU A 15 38.13 19.23 21.18
N ARG A 16 37.34 19.12 22.27
CA ARG A 16 35.90 18.95 22.19
C ARG A 16 35.21 20.14 21.52
N ASN A 17 35.59 21.35 21.84
CA ASN A 17 35.01 22.54 21.20
C ASN A 17 35.45 22.66 19.73
N PHE A 18 36.66 22.20 19.36
CA PHE A 18 37.13 22.19 17.96
C PHE A 18 36.47 21.05 17.16
N LEU A 19 36.23 19.89 17.78
CA LEU A 19 35.45 18.83 17.17
C LEU A 19 33.97 19.22 17.04
N VAL A 20 33.38 19.83 18.06
CA VAL A 20 32.02 20.38 18.04
C VAL A 20 31.92 21.50 17.01
N SER A 21 32.92 22.39 16.85
CA SER A 21 32.88 23.42 15.80
C SER A 21 33.09 22.87 14.39
N LYS A 22 33.86 21.80 14.18
CA LYS A 22 33.93 21.07 12.91
C LYS A 22 32.70 20.20 12.62
N ILE A 23 32.13 19.61 13.65
CA ILE A 23 30.82 18.89 13.55
C ILE A 23 29.72 19.92 13.35
N CYS A 24 29.77 21.11 13.97
CA CYS A 24 28.82 22.20 13.70
C CYS A 24 29.04 22.87 12.34
N ALA A 25 30.23 22.84 11.74
CA ALA A 25 30.42 23.29 10.36
C ALA A 25 29.95 22.26 9.31
N LEU A 26 29.96 20.97 9.65
CA LEU A 26 29.31 19.87 8.91
C LEU A 26 27.84 19.66 9.34
N ALA A 27 27.47 20.10 10.54
CA ALA A 27 26.15 20.05 11.16
C ALA A 27 25.56 21.46 11.36
N ASN A 28 25.74 22.32 10.37
CA ASN A 28 24.97 23.57 10.27
C ASN A 28 23.45 23.36 10.34
N TRP A 29 23.04 22.16 10.60
CA TRP A 29 21.67 21.66 10.64
C TRP A 29 21.10 21.44 12.06
N GLU A 30 21.90 21.08 13.08
CA GLU A 30 21.39 21.00 14.45
C GLU A 30 21.21 22.40 15.07
N PHE A 31 22.04 23.35 14.74
CA PHE A 31 21.86 24.75 15.14
C PHE A 31 20.71 25.44 14.36
N ILE A 32 20.42 25.01 13.14
CA ILE A 32 19.29 25.47 12.34
C ILE A 32 17.97 24.94 12.93
N GLY A 33 17.90 23.75 13.52
CA GLY A 33 16.73 23.24 14.22
C GLY A 33 16.27 24.17 15.35
N GLY A 34 17.19 24.71 16.12
CA GLY A 34 16.93 25.72 17.13
C GLY A 34 16.59 27.11 16.55
N TYR A 35 17.12 27.46 15.40
CA TYR A 35 16.83 28.72 14.72
C TYR A 35 15.50 28.69 13.96
N PHE A 36 15.10 27.54 13.43
CA PHE A 36 13.81 27.35 12.75
C PHE A 36 12.62 27.38 13.71
N ILE A 37 12.80 26.91 14.93
CA ILE A 37 11.80 27.09 16.01
C ILE A 37 11.59 28.61 16.26
N ARG A 38 12.58 29.42 16.05
CA ARG A 38 12.51 30.89 16.21
C ARG A 38 11.90 31.64 15.04
N ILE A 39 11.92 31.06 13.82
CA ILE A 39 11.34 31.69 12.61
C ILE A 39 9.84 31.36 12.46
N LEU A 40 9.40 30.23 13.00
CA LEU A 40 7.95 29.92 13.13
C LEU A 40 7.27 30.74 14.23
N CYS A 41 8.05 31.28 15.19
CA CYS A 41 7.60 32.28 16.13
C CYS A 41 7.99 33.65 15.58
N GLY A 42 7.06 34.37 14.93
CA GLY A 42 7.29 35.78 14.56
C GLY A 42 7.89 36.56 15.72
N ASN A 43 8.69 37.60 15.45
CA ASN A 43 9.42 38.44 16.41
C ASN A 43 8.54 38.95 17.56
N GLY A 44 8.22 38.05 18.52
CA GLY A 44 7.48 38.34 19.72
C GLY A 44 8.01 37.44 20.83
N VAL A 45 8.53 38.02 21.84
CA VAL A 45 8.99 37.36 23.08
C VAL A 45 7.88 36.46 23.60
N GLY A 46 8.06 35.11 23.62
CA GLY A 46 7.29 34.25 24.51
C GLY A 46 6.46 33.11 23.91
N ASN A 47 6.37 32.88 22.60
CA ASN A 47 5.57 31.75 22.09
C ASN A 47 6.43 30.51 21.83
N MET A 48 6.43 29.55 22.76
CA MET A 48 6.90 28.18 22.50
C MET A 48 6.14 27.57 21.34
N SER A 49 6.85 26.96 20.39
CA SER A 49 6.21 26.20 19.31
C SER A 49 5.30 25.12 19.89
N LEU A 50 4.11 24.92 19.31
CA LEU A 50 3.18 23.86 19.74
C LEU A 50 3.81 22.46 19.73
N PHE A 51 4.82 22.24 18.87
CA PHE A 51 5.58 20.99 18.82
C PHE A 51 6.61 20.84 19.95
N SER A 52 7.05 21.93 20.57
CA SER A 52 7.90 21.90 21.77
C SER A 52 7.08 21.85 23.06
N MET A 53 5.79 22.14 23.01
CA MET A 53 4.87 22.12 24.14
C MET A 53 4.46 20.67 24.45
N LYS A 54 4.81 20.18 25.64
CA LYS A 54 4.46 18.82 26.06
C LYS A 54 2.95 18.65 26.21
N ILE A 55 2.44 17.45 25.93
CA ILE A 55 1.01 17.12 26.09
C ILE A 55 0.51 17.32 27.53
N THR A 56 1.40 17.18 28.53
CA THR A 56 1.11 17.39 29.95
C THR A 56 0.82 18.85 30.32
N GLU A 57 1.09 19.80 29.44
CA GLU A 57 0.77 21.21 29.65
C GLU A 57 -0.69 21.55 29.36
N LEU A 58 -1.43 20.61 28.75
CA LEU A 58 -2.88 20.73 28.60
C LEU A 58 -3.61 20.40 29.91
N PRO A 59 -4.71 21.13 30.23
CA PRO A 59 -5.49 20.88 31.41
C PRO A 59 -6.00 19.44 31.47
N LYS A 60 -6.03 18.88 32.69
CA LYS A 60 -6.52 17.51 32.97
C LYS A 60 -5.68 16.37 32.37
N ILE A 61 -4.49 16.63 31.81
CA ILE A 61 -3.56 15.62 31.37
C ILE A 61 -2.39 15.48 32.35
N GLY A 62 -2.50 14.51 33.26
CA GLY A 62 -1.41 14.13 34.15
C GLY A 62 -0.49 13.06 33.52
N PRO A 63 0.62 12.69 34.22
CA PRO A 63 1.62 11.74 33.68
C PRO A 63 1.03 10.39 33.25
N LYS A 64 0.08 9.82 34.00
CA LYS A 64 -0.59 8.56 33.65
C LYS A 64 -1.40 8.67 32.33
N THR A 65 -2.04 9.81 32.12
CA THR A 65 -2.80 10.05 30.87
C THR A 65 -1.85 10.33 29.71
N ALA A 66 -0.74 11.03 29.94
CA ALA A 66 0.29 11.27 28.94
C ALA A 66 0.86 9.96 28.37
N THR A 67 1.13 8.95 29.22
CA THR A 67 1.59 7.63 28.77
C THR A 67 0.58 6.94 27.82
N LEU A 68 -0.72 7.21 27.96
CA LEU A 68 -1.72 6.70 27.01
C LEU A 68 -1.67 7.44 25.68
N TYR A 69 -1.40 8.75 25.66
CA TYR A 69 -1.16 9.50 24.45
C TYR A 69 0.12 9.06 23.74
N GLU A 70 1.20 8.78 24.48
CA GLU A 70 2.46 8.23 23.94
C GLU A 70 2.25 6.91 23.21
N ARG A 71 1.37 6.02 23.70
CA ARG A 71 0.97 4.78 22.99
C ARG A 71 0.27 5.04 21.65
N LEU A 72 -0.32 6.22 21.48
CA LEU A 72 -0.91 6.68 20.22
C LEU A 72 0.09 7.47 19.35
N GLY A 73 1.37 7.61 19.80
CA GLY A 73 2.40 8.38 19.12
C GLY A 73 2.26 9.89 19.30
N VAL A 74 1.64 10.35 20.41
CA VAL A 74 1.39 11.77 20.69
C VAL A 74 2.17 12.18 21.95
N HIS A 75 3.20 13.01 21.77
CA HIS A 75 4.08 13.52 22.84
C HIS A 75 3.91 15.02 23.08
N SER A 76 3.44 15.75 22.08
CA SER A 76 3.31 17.20 22.09
C SER A 76 1.89 17.67 21.71
N VAL A 77 1.59 18.93 22.01
CA VAL A 77 0.32 19.57 21.61
C VAL A 77 0.20 19.66 20.08
N GLY A 78 1.31 19.91 19.37
CA GLY A 78 1.31 19.94 17.91
C GLY A 78 1.03 18.57 17.29
N GLU A 79 1.54 17.49 17.90
CA GLU A 79 1.21 16.12 17.46
C GLU A 79 -0.24 15.74 17.75
N LEU A 80 -0.81 16.21 18.88
CA LEU A 80 -2.22 16.06 19.18
C LEU A 80 -3.09 16.71 18.09
N ILE A 81 -2.82 17.95 17.71
CA ILE A 81 -3.56 18.68 16.67
C ILE A 81 -3.50 17.95 15.31
N ARG A 82 -2.44 17.18 15.08
CA ARG A 82 -2.28 16.34 13.87
C ARG A 82 -2.78 14.91 14.03
N MET A 83 -3.41 14.58 15.16
CA MET A 83 -4.10 13.32 15.37
C MET A 83 -5.55 13.44 14.87
N TYR A 84 -5.75 13.26 13.57
CA TYR A 84 -7.05 13.46 12.94
C TYR A 84 -8.07 12.39 13.37
N PRO A 85 -9.39 12.71 13.37
CA PRO A 85 -10.45 11.76 13.64
C PRO A 85 -10.44 10.60 12.63
N ARG A 86 -10.76 9.40 13.10
CA ARG A 86 -10.89 8.22 12.26
C ARG A 86 -12.18 8.24 11.43
N THR A 87 -13.26 8.72 12.02
CA THR A 87 -14.59 8.84 11.42
C THR A 87 -15.36 9.96 12.13
N TYR A 88 -16.52 10.25 11.61
CA TYR A 88 -17.43 11.25 12.17
C TYR A 88 -18.82 10.65 12.33
N GLU A 89 -19.50 11.03 13.40
CA GLU A 89 -20.93 10.80 13.60
C GLU A 89 -21.68 12.04 13.15
N ASP A 90 -22.45 11.87 12.07
CA ASP A 90 -23.26 12.96 11.53
C ASP A 90 -24.65 12.92 12.16
N LEU A 91 -25.00 13.99 12.87
CA LEU A 91 -26.26 14.15 13.57
C LEU A 91 -27.12 15.25 12.92
N SER A 92 -26.71 15.75 11.73
CA SER A 92 -27.35 16.90 11.08
C SER A 92 -28.78 16.62 10.59
N ASN A 93 -29.09 15.35 10.32
CA ASN A 93 -30.38 14.95 9.77
C ASN A 93 -31.03 13.88 10.67
N PRO A 94 -31.70 14.26 11.77
CA PRO A 94 -32.46 13.28 12.53
C PRO A 94 -33.62 12.75 11.69
N VAL A 95 -33.77 11.42 11.69
CA VAL A 95 -34.89 10.72 11.03
C VAL A 95 -35.98 10.42 12.05
N SER A 96 -37.23 10.26 11.60
CA SER A 96 -38.32 9.84 12.47
C SER A 96 -38.17 8.36 12.83
N ILE A 97 -38.72 7.96 14.00
CA ILE A 97 -38.70 6.57 14.47
C ILE A 97 -39.40 5.65 13.46
N SER A 98 -40.42 6.14 12.77
CA SER A 98 -41.22 5.39 11.81
C SER A 98 -40.47 5.12 10.50
N GLU A 99 -39.62 6.05 10.03
CA GLU A 99 -38.87 5.97 8.78
C GLU A 99 -37.55 5.20 8.91
N ALA A 100 -37.00 5.06 10.14
CA ALA A 100 -35.74 4.40 10.39
C ALA A 100 -35.77 2.91 9.98
N GLN A 101 -34.72 2.44 9.30
CA GLN A 101 -34.62 1.05 8.85
C GLN A 101 -33.85 0.20 9.86
N SER A 102 -34.29 -1.04 10.05
CA SER A 102 -33.67 -1.97 11.00
C SER A 102 -32.26 -2.37 10.56
N GLY A 103 -31.30 -2.18 11.45
CA GLY A 103 -29.87 -2.46 11.21
C GLY A 103 -29.06 -1.25 10.79
N GLU A 104 -29.69 -0.13 10.47
CA GLU A 104 -29.00 1.12 10.16
C GLU A 104 -28.58 1.89 11.42
N THR A 105 -27.51 2.65 11.31
CA THR A 105 -27.08 3.60 12.35
C THR A 105 -27.68 4.97 12.01
N VAL A 106 -28.62 5.41 12.84
CA VAL A 106 -29.40 6.61 12.59
C VAL A 106 -29.35 7.57 13.78
N CYS A 107 -29.58 8.85 13.53
CA CYS A 107 -29.85 9.87 14.54
C CYS A 107 -31.36 10.06 14.66
N ILE A 108 -31.90 9.95 15.87
CA ILE A 108 -33.31 10.16 16.18
C ILE A 108 -33.42 11.28 17.22
N LYS A 109 -34.21 12.28 16.91
CA LYS A 109 -34.58 13.33 17.86
C LYS A 109 -35.86 12.93 18.58
N ALA A 110 -35.81 12.82 19.90
CA ALA A 110 -36.98 12.38 20.67
C ALA A 110 -36.95 12.94 22.10
N HIS A 111 -38.13 13.06 22.68
CA HIS A 111 -38.32 13.42 24.10
C HIS A 111 -38.60 12.18 24.96
N ILE A 112 -38.27 12.28 26.23
CA ILE A 112 -38.41 11.15 27.19
C ILE A 112 -39.84 11.12 27.71
N VAL A 113 -40.53 10.01 27.46
CA VAL A 113 -41.91 9.79 27.90
C VAL A 113 -42.03 8.82 29.06
N GLY A 114 -40.99 8.06 29.38
CA GLY A 114 -41.03 7.17 30.54
C GLY A 114 -39.69 6.52 30.89
N ASN A 115 -39.46 6.33 32.17
CA ASN A 115 -38.30 5.62 32.69
C ASN A 115 -38.75 4.35 33.39
N ASN A 116 -38.43 3.18 32.85
CA ASN A 116 -38.78 1.89 33.43
C ASN A 116 -37.84 1.55 34.62
N PRO A 117 -38.33 0.90 35.68
CA PRO A 117 -37.46 0.49 36.79
C PRO A 117 -36.29 -0.38 36.31
N PRO A 118 -35.08 -0.19 36.85
CA PRO A 118 -33.92 -0.99 36.48
C PRO A 118 -34.12 -2.47 36.74
N VAL A 119 -33.71 -3.32 35.79
CA VAL A 119 -33.84 -4.78 35.90
C VAL A 119 -32.45 -5.40 36.10
N ARG A 120 -32.28 -6.19 37.19
CA ARG A 120 -31.07 -6.99 37.41
C ARG A 120 -31.20 -8.34 36.72
N VAL A 121 -30.21 -8.71 35.87
CA VAL A 121 -30.14 -10.01 35.20
C VAL A 121 -29.03 -10.88 35.80
N ARG A 122 -29.08 -12.21 35.51
CA ARG A 122 -28.03 -13.15 35.92
C ARG A 122 -26.65 -12.67 35.54
N GLY A 123 -25.67 -12.70 36.44
CA GLY A 123 -24.31 -12.19 36.21
C GLY A 123 -24.04 -10.77 36.73
N GLY A 124 -25.01 -10.15 37.47
CA GLY A 124 -24.80 -8.85 38.11
C GLY A 124 -24.98 -7.64 37.19
N MET A 125 -25.33 -7.83 35.94
CA MET A 125 -25.60 -6.75 34.97
C MET A 125 -26.97 -6.10 35.28
N ILE A 126 -27.00 -4.77 35.21
CA ILE A 126 -28.25 -3.99 35.38
C ILE A 126 -28.62 -3.38 34.05
N ILE A 127 -29.86 -3.58 33.66
CA ILE A 127 -30.45 -3.05 32.44
C ILE A 127 -31.36 -1.88 32.80
N TYR A 128 -31.12 -0.74 32.16
CA TYR A 128 -31.94 0.47 32.26
C TYR A 128 -32.67 0.67 30.96
N LYS A 129 -34.01 0.74 31.00
CA LYS A 129 -34.85 1.00 29.84
C LYS A 129 -35.55 2.34 29.96
N ILE A 130 -35.48 3.12 28.92
CA ILE A 130 -36.11 4.45 28.82
C ILE A 130 -36.98 4.42 27.57
N THR A 131 -38.21 4.92 27.66
CA THR A 131 -39.11 5.08 26.53
C THR A 131 -39.01 6.53 26.04
N VAL A 132 -38.78 6.68 24.74
CA VAL A 132 -38.71 7.98 24.07
C VAL A 132 -39.71 8.06 22.93
N SER A 133 -40.15 9.27 22.59
CA SER A 133 -41.10 9.51 21.50
C SER A 133 -40.67 10.70 20.65
N ASP A 134 -40.93 10.61 19.35
CA ASP A 134 -40.82 11.70 18.37
C ASP A 134 -42.20 12.33 18.02
N ASP A 135 -43.18 12.18 18.90
CA ASP A 135 -44.61 12.57 18.77
C ASP A 135 -45.44 11.63 17.88
N GLU A 136 -44.85 10.95 16.91
CA GLU A 136 -45.55 10.03 16.02
C GLU A 136 -45.41 8.56 16.50
N SER A 137 -44.24 8.18 16.99
CA SER A 137 -43.89 6.82 17.37
C SER A 137 -43.11 6.79 18.68
N GLN A 138 -43.07 5.58 19.29
CA GLN A 138 -42.28 5.38 20.52
C GLN A 138 -41.20 4.32 20.31
N MET A 139 -40.05 4.53 20.95
CA MET A 139 -38.90 3.65 20.91
C MET A 139 -38.36 3.39 22.31
N THR A 140 -37.84 2.18 22.54
CA THR A 140 -37.15 1.83 23.78
C THR A 140 -35.64 1.99 23.65
N ILE A 141 -35.06 2.80 24.52
CA ILE A 141 -33.61 2.93 24.66
C ILE A 141 -33.15 2.01 25.79
N THR A 142 -32.17 1.16 25.52
CA THR A 142 -31.62 0.21 26.50
C THR A 142 -30.19 0.54 26.84
N PHE A 143 -29.85 0.76 28.12
CA PHE A 143 -28.49 0.95 28.62
C PHE A 143 -28.07 -0.21 29.52
N PHE A 144 -26.81 -0.62 29.46
CA PHE A 144 -26.24 -1.70 30.25
C PHE A 144 -25.23 -1.14 31.26
N ASN A 145 -25.48 -1.34 32.59
CA ASN A 145 -24.60 -0.85 33.67
C ASN A 145 -24.31 0.66 33.64
N GLN A 146 -25.21 1.48 33.07
CA GLN A 146 -25.03 2.92 32.91
C GLN A 146 -26.06 3.72 33.74
N GLN A 147 -26.02 3.57 35.06
CA GLN A 147 -26.93 4.29 35.94
C GLN A 147 -26.89 5.80 35.72
N TYR A 148 -25.68 6.38 35.52
CA TYR A 148 -25.50 7.80 35.30
C TYR A 148 -26.29 8.35 34.08
N MET A 149 -26.47 7.53 33.04
CA MET A 149 -27.27 7.92 31.86
C MET A 149 -28.78 7.92 32.21
N TYR A 150 -29.21 6.90 32.96
CA TYR A 150 -30.59 6.83 33.44
C TYR A 150 -30.96 8.03 34.35
N ASP A 151 -30.03 8.43 35.25
CA ASP A 151 -30.22 9.57 36.16
C ASP A 151 -30.16 10.93 35.40
N LYS A 152 -29.43 10.99 34.27
CA LYS A 152 -29.30 12.20 33.46
C LYS A 152 -30.51 12.44 32.58
N LEU A 153 -31.17 11.35 32.08
CA LEU A 153 -32.27 11.42 31.11
C LEU A 153 -33.59 11.54 31.87
N LYS A 154 -34.02 12.78 32.11
CA LYS A 154 -35.24 13.08 32.85
C LYS A 154 -36.46 13.15 31.94
N TYR A 155 -37.61 12.81 32.49
CA TYR A 155 -38.90 12.90 31.82
C TYR A 155 -39.13 14.29 31.18
N GLY A 156 -39.63 14.33 29.97
CA GLY A 156 -39.89 15.54 29.20
C GLY A 156 -38.67 16.20 28.57
N GLY A 157 -37.45 15.72 28.85
CA GLY A 157 -36.23 16.24 28.21
C GLY A 157 -36.10 15.76 26.75
N GLU A 158 -35.71 16.65 25.85
CA GLU A 158 -35.48 16.36 24.43
C GLU A 158 -33.99 16.12 24.19
N PHE A 159 -33.69 15.03 23.47
CA PHE A 159 -32.32 14.59 23.19
C PHE A 159 -32.19 14.02 21.77
N LEU A 160 -30.95 14.02 21.26
CA LEU A 160 -30.55 13.29 20.05
C LEU A 160 -29.98 11.93 20.47
N PHE A 161 -30.52 10.87 19.90
CA PHE A 161 -30.09 9.48 20.10
C PHE A 161 -29.47 8.94 18.82
N TYR A 162 -28.18 8.66 18.84
CA TYR A 162 -27.46 8.13 17.68
C TYR A 162 -26.97 6.70 17.95
N GLY A 163 -27.37 5.77 17.13
CA GLY A 163 -27.02 4.37 17.30
C GLY A 163 -27.68 3.44 16.29
N VAL A 164 -27.46 2.14 16.45
CA VAL A 164 -28.05 1.12 15.57
C VAL A 164 -29.52 0.93 15.95
N PHE A 165 -30.39 1.24 15.00
CA PHE A 165 -31.82 1.07 15.13
C PHE A 165 -32.24 -0.37 14.86
N LYS A 166 -33.15 -0.91 15.68
CA LYS A 166 -33.69 -2.25 15.54
C LYS A 166 -35.22 -2.19 15.54
N LYS A 167 -35.81 -2.78 14.52
CA LYS A 167 -37.26 -2.94 14.40
C LYS A 167 -37.61 -4.38 14.68
N ASN A 168 -38.28 -4.64 15.79
CA ASN A 168 -38.90 -5.92 16.13
C ASN A 168 -40.40 -5.88 15.80
N ILE A 169 -41.08 -7.05 15.79
CA ILE A 169 -42.48 -7.18 15.34
C ILE A 169 -43.40 -6.16 16.01
N ASN A 170 -43.15 -5.79 17.28
CA ASN A 170 -44.03 -4.87 18.06
C ASN A 170 -43.28 -3.71 18.73
N ASN A 171 -41.98 -3.56 18.52
CA ASN A 171 -41.20 -2.54 19.23
C ASN A 171 -40.03 -2.00 18.40
N PHE A 172 -39.79 -0.71 18.54
CA PHE A 172 -38.57 -0.07 18.10
C PHE A 172 -37.57 0.01 19.24
N GLU A 173 -36.31 -0.33 19.01
CA GLU A 173 -35.30 -0.39 20.05
C GLU A 173 -33.93 0.14 19.56
N MET A 174 -33.21 0.81 20.47
CA MET A 174 -31.85 1.22 20.26
C MET A 174 -31.03 0.89 21.53
N SER A 175 -29.89 0.21 21.36
CA SER A 175 -29.06 -0.25 22.48
C SER A 175 -27.84 0.63 22.66
N SER A 176 -27.65 1.20 23.85
CA SER A 176 -26.54 2.06 24.25
C SER A 176 -26.19 3.15 23.22
N PRO A 177 -27.17 3.96 22.77
CA PRO A 177 -26.92 5.05 21.84
C PRO A 177 -25.98 6.09 22.45
N VAL A 178 -25.31 6.86 21.59
CA VAL A 178 -24.74 8.15 21.97
C VAL A 178 -25.89 9.13 22.20
N VAL A 179 -25.89 9.81 23.35
CA VAL A 179 -26.95 10.76 23.73
C VAL A 179 -26.38 12.17 23.83
N LEU A 180 -26.94 13.08 23.08
CA LEU A 180 -26.54 14.48 23.02
C LEU A 180 -27.72 15.41 23.35
N SER A 181 -27.40 16.58 23.90
CA SER A 181 -28.38 17.62 24.06
C SER A 181 -28.70 18.27 22.71
N THR A 182 -29.94 18.63 22.48
CA THR A 182 -30.36 19.40 21.30
C THR A 182 -29.73 20.80 21.24
N GLU A 183 -29.20 21.30 22.36
CA GLU A 183 -28.48 22.59 22.45
C GLU A 183 -26.98 22.48 22.15
N SER A 184 -26.47 21.29 21.75
CA SER A 184 -25.06 21.13 21.47
C SER A 184 -24.69 21.73 20.10
N ASP A 185 -23.73 22.65 20.08
CA ASP A 185 -23.28 23.37 18.86
C ASP A 185 -22.60 22.47 17.81
N ALA A 186 -22.36 21.21 18.08
CA ALA A 186 -21.65 20.31 17.18
C ALA A 186 -22.59 19.25 16.61
N ILE A 187 -22.99 19.46 15.36
CA ILE A 187 -23.85 18.54 14.59
C ILE A 187 -23.05 17.33 14.06
N ILE A 188 -21.74 17.48 13.90
CA ILE A 188 -20.82 16.44 13.43
C ILE A 188 -19.77 16.17 14.50
N HIS A 189 -19.80 14.96 15.10
CA HIS A 189 -18.90 14.55 16.18
C HIS A 189 -17.69 13.76 15.67
N PRO A 190 -16.46 14.18 16.01
CA PRO A 190 -15.25 13.45 15.64
C PRO A 190 -15.05 12.22 16.52
N ILE A 191 -14.73 11.08 15.91
CA ILE A 191 -14.35 9.84 16.58
C ILE A 191 -12.85 9.60 16.43
N TYR A 192 -12.13 9.63 17.55
CA TYR A 192 -10.68 9.42 17.60
C TYR A 192 -10.33 7.97 17.91
N LYS A 193 -9.11 7.56 17.50
CA LYS A 193 -8.54 6.26 17.89
C LYS A 193 -8.34 6.23 19.40
N GLN A 194 -8.87 5.19 20.05
CA GLN A 194 -8.86 5.02 21.51
C GLN A 194 -7.77 4.04 21.95
N THR A 195 -7.31 4.17 23.20
CA THR A 195 -6.40 3.20 23.82
C THR A 195 -6.61 3.13 25.33
N GLY A 196 -6.78 1.92 25.87
CA GLY A 196 -7.03 1.72 27.29
C GLY A 196 -8.22 2.54 27.81
N THR A 197 -7.97 3.39 28.79
CA THR A 197 -9.00 4.28 29.39
C THR A 197 -9.11 5.66 28.72
N LEU A 198 -8.33 5.89 27.65
CA LEU A 198 -8.37 7.13 26.87
C LEU A 198 -9.46 7.00 25.79
N THR A 199 -10.64 7.50 26.10
CA THR A 199 -11.81 7.48 25.21
C THR A 199 -11.78 8.65 24.23
N SER A 200 -12.51 8.53 23.09
CA SER A 200 -12.65 9.60 22.10
C SER A 200 -13.09 10.93 22.72
N ARG A 201 -14.03 10.90 23.67
CA ARG A 201 -14.50 12.11 24.37
C ARG A 201 -13.43 12.80 25.20
N LYS A 202 -12.51 12.04 25.83
CA LYS A 202 -11.37 12.65 26.55
C LYS A 202 -10.39 13.31 25.59
N ILE A 203 -10.18 12.69 24.43
CA ILE A 203 -9.33 13.25 23.36
C ILE A 203 -9.98 14.51 22.80
N GLU A 204 -11.29 14.50 22.55
CA GLU A 204 -12.04 15.66 22.08
C GLU A 204 -11.87 16.87 23.03
N VAL A 205 -12.02 16.67 24.33
CA VAL A 205 -11.82 17.74 25.34
C VAL A 205 -10.39 18.30 25.27
N ALA A 206 -9.39 17.42 25.19
CA ALA A 206 -7.99 17.85 25.07
C ALA A 206 -7.73 18.59 23.74
N MET A 207 -8.38 18.15 22.65
CA MET A 207 -8.28 18.78 21.32
C MET A 207 -8.86 20.18 21.33
N ARG A 208 -10.03 20.39 21.96
CA ARG A 208 -10.63 21.75 22.10
C ARG A 208 -9.67 22.69 22.84
N GLU A 209 -9.01 22.21 23.89
CA GLU A 209 -8.02 23.00 24.64
C GLU A 209 -6.73 23.25 23.82
N ALA A 210 -6.31 22.29 23.02
CA ALA A 210 -5.17 22.44 22.12
C ALA A 210 -5.43 23.47 21.02
N LEU A 211 -6.62 23.43 20.40
CA LEU A 211 -7.03 24.39 19.34
C LEU A 211 -7.14 25.84 19.82
N LYS A 212 -7.45 26.06 21.11
CA LYS A 212 -7.43 27.42 21.70
C LYS A 212 -6.03 28.02 21.77
N ARG A 213 -4.99 27.19 21.70
CA ARG A 213 -3.58 27.61 21.74
C ARG A 213 -2.97 27.84 20.35
N LEU A 214 -3.74 27.61 19.29
CA LEU A 214 -3.31 27.97 17.95
C LEU A 214 -3.12 29.49 17.86
N PRO A 215 -2.03 29.96 17.24
CA PRO A 215 -1.83 31.39 17.03
C PRO A 215 -2.91 31.94 16.07
N GLU A 216 -3.23 33.22 16.19
CA GLU A 216 -4.22 33.89 15.32
C GLU A 216 -3.86 33.80 13.83
N LYS A 217 -2.57 33.79 13.50
CA LYS A 217 -2.06 33.51 12.14
C LYS A 217 -1.18 32.25 12.17
N THR A 218 -1.71 31.15 11.70
CA THR A 218 -0.89 29.95 11.43
C THR A 218 -0.05 30.18 10.18
N ASN A 219 1.24 29.83 10.27
CA ASN A 219 2.12 29.91 9.10
C ASN A 219 1.75 28.75 8.14
N ASP A 220 1.04 29.07 7.07
CA ASP A 220 0.58 28.07 6.10
C ASP A 220 1.79 27.55 5.30
N PRO A 221 2.05 26.23 5.27
CA PRO A 221 3.18 25.68 4.51
C PRO A 221 2.96 25.75 2.99
N ILE A 222 1.72 25.81 2.51
CA ILE A 222 1.43 25.95 1.08
C ILE A 222 1.41 27.44 0.70
N PRO A 223 2.21 27.87 -0.29
CA PRO A 223 2.19 29.25 -0.79
C PRO A 223 0.81 29.70 -1.27
N GLU A 224 0.55 31.00 -1.20
CA GLU A 224 -0.76 31.55 -1.49
C GLU A 224 -1.20 31.35 -2.95
N ASN A 225 -0.27 31.54 -3.90
CA ASN A 225 -0.52 31.27 -5.31
C ASN A 225 -0.95 29.83 -5.59
N ILE A 226 -0.32 28.85 -4.95
CA ILE A 226 -0.69 27.42 -5.06
C ILE A 226 -2.06 27.17 -4.43
N ARG A 227 -2.37 27.81 -3.29
CA ARG A 227 -3.68 27.66 -2.64
C ARG A 227 -4.80 28.21 -3.50
N GLU A 228 -4.59 29.35 -4.14
CA GLU A 228 -5.56 29.97 -5.04
C GLU A 228 -5.79 29.10 -6.29
N GLU A 229 -4.73 28.65 -6.94
CA GLU A 229 -4.80 27.84 -8.16
C GLU A 229 -5.56 26.52 -7.97
N PHE A 230 -5.31 25.82 -6.86
CA PHE A 230 -5.97 24.54 -6.56
C PHE A 230 -7.24 24.68 -5.70
N GLY A 231 -7.69 25.89 -5.42
CA GLY A 231 -8.90 26.18 -4.64
C GLY A 231 -8.86 25.57 -3.25
N LEU A 232 -7.78 25.83 -2.50
CA LEU A 232 -7.52 25.28 -1.16
C LEU A 232 -7.81 26.35 -0.08
N CYS A 233 -8.47 25.92 0.99
CA CYS A 233 -8.67 26.79 2.15
C CYS A 233 -7.37 26.99 2.95
N SER A 234 -7.37 27.95 3.89
CA SER A 234 -6.27 28.19 4.80
C SER A 234 -6.05 27.01 5.76
N LEU A 235 -4.81 26.87 6.27
CA LEU A 235 -4.48 25.84 7.24
C LEU A 235 -5.32 25.97 8.53
N ASP A 236 -5.56 27.18 9.02
CA ASP A 236 -6.37 27.39 10.24
C ASP A 236 -7.82 26.91 10.04
N PHE A 237 -8.45 27.25 8.91
CA PHE A 237 -9.77 26.74 8.57
C PHE A 237 -9.78 25.19 8.51
N ALA A 238 -8.77 24.60 7.85
CA ALA A 238 -8.69 23.15 7.69
C ALA A 238 -8.51 22.43 9.02
N ILE A 239 -7.60 22.91 9.90
CA ILE A 239 -7.36 22.30 11.22
C ILE A 239 -8.61 22.40 12.10
N ARG A 240 -9.32 23.53 12.13
CA ARG A 240 -10.52 23.67 12.96
C ARG A 240 -11.64 22.76 12.48
N ASN A 241 -11.88 22.74 11.16
CA ASN A 241 -12.99 21.98 10.59
C ASN A 241 -12.71 20.49 10.40
N ILE A 242 -11.45 20.03 10.43
CA ILE A 242 -11.18 18.58 10.49
C ILE A 242 -11.48 18.01 11.88
N HIS A 243 -11.37 18.79 12.94
CA HIS A 243 -11.65 18.35 14.30
C HIS A 243 -13.10 18.67 14.72
N PHE A 244 -13.60 19.85 14.40
CA PHE A 244 -14.94 20.31 14.78
C PHE A 244 -15.57 21.03 13.57
N PRO A 245 -16.06 20.26 12.60
CA PRO A 245 -16.64 20.82 11.40
C PRO A 245 -17.95 21.57 11.71
N ALA A 246 -18.10 22.74 11.07
CA ALA A 246 -19.35 23.50 11.17
C ALA A 246 -20.48 22.79 10.39
N ASP A 247 -20.15 22.18 9.26
CA ASP A 247 -21.04 21.40 8.42
C ASP A 247 -20.25 20.39 7.58
N ILE A 248 -20.94 19.54 6.80
CA ILE A 248 -20.32 18.52 5.94
C ILE A 248 -19.43 19.16 4.88
N LYS A 249 -19.83 20.30 4.30
CA LYS A 249 -19.08 21.01 3.26
C LYS A 249 -17.77 21.57 3.82
N ALA A 250 -17.78 22.11 5.03
CA ALA A 250 -16.58 22.58 5.72
C ALA A 250 -15.62 21.40 6.03
N LEU A 251 -16.16 20.25 6.42
CA LEU A 251 -15.38 19.02 6.62
C LEU A 251 -14.72 18.53 5.33
N GLU A 252 -15.46 18.49 4.23
CA GLU A 252 -14.92 18.08 2.92
C GLU A 252 -13.85 19.06 2.43
N THR A 253 -14.05 20.35 2.60
CA THR A 253 -13.08 21.40 2.26
C THR A 253 -11.80 21.24 3.10
N ALA A 254 -11.92 20.97 4.39
CA ALA A 254 -10.80 20.71 5.29
C ALA A 254 -10.05 19.43 4.90
N LYS A 255 -10.77 18.34 4.61
CA LYS A 255 -10.20 17.09 4.13
C LYS A 255 -9.42 17.28 2.83
N LYS A 256 -10.02 17.97 1.84
CA LYS A 256 -9.34 18.29 0.56
C LYS A 256 -8.01 18.98 0.81
N ARG A 257 -8.01 20.04 1.62
CA ARG A 257 -6.80 20.83 1.93
C ARG A 257 -5.69 20.02 2.59
N LEU A 258 -6.03 19.26 3.63
CA LEU A 258 -5.03 18.50 4.40
C LEU A 258 -4.51 17.28 3.63
N THR A 259 -5.35 16.63 2.83
CA THR A 259 -4.93 15.57 1.92
C THR A 259 -3.96 16.10 0.86
N PHE A 260 -4.29 17.24 0.25
CA PHE A 260 -3.42 17.89 -0.73
C PHE A 260 -2.05 18.21 -0.12
N GLU A 261 -2.00 18.78 1.10
CA GLU A 261 -0.74 19.07 1.80
C GLU A 261 0.09 17.81 2.02
N GLU A 262 -0.54 16.74 2.52
CA GLU A 262 0.15 15.48 2.80
C GLU A 262 0.75 14.86 1.53
N LEU A 263 0.00 14.91 0.41
CA LEU A 263 0.44 14.43 -0.89
C LEU A 263 1.52 15.32 -1.51
N LEU A 264 1.39 16.64 -1.41
CA LEU A 264 2.39 17.60 -1.90
C LEU A 264 3.74 17.42 -1.18
N VAL A 265 3.71 17.31 0.15
CA VAL A 265 4.91 17.07 0.97
C VAL A 265 5.58 15.75 0.58
N LEU A 266 4.78 14.71 0.34
CA LEU A 266 5.27 13.41 -0.12
C LEU A 266 5.94 13.53 -1.50
N GLN A 267 5.30 14.17 -2.48
CA GLN A 267 5.83 14.37 -3.84
C GLN A 267 7.15 15.15 -3.83
N LEU A 268 7.20 16.24 -3.09
CA LEU A 268 8.41 17.04 -2.95
C LEU A 268 9.56 16.21 -2.33
N GLY A 269 9.28 15.46 -1.27
CA GLY A 269 10.30 14.62 -0.64
C GLY A 269 10.83 13.53 -1.57
N MET A 270 9.98 12.95 -2.42
CA MET A 270 10.41 11.99 -3.44
C MET A 270 11.29 12.65 -4.51
N ILE A 271 10.91 13.84 -4.98
CA ILE A 271 11.72 14.62 -5.95
C ILE A 271 13.10 14.93 -5.35
N PHE A 272 13.17 15.35 -4.08
CA PHE A 272 14.45 15.58 -3.40
C PHE A 272 15.28 14.32 -3.28
N ARG A 273 14.67 13.20 -2.89
CA ARG A 273 15.35 11.90 -2.79
C ARG A 273 15.90 11.46 -4.14
N LYS A 274 15.11 11.58 -5.21
CA LYS A 274 15.54 11.29 -6.59
C LYS A 274 16.72 12.20 -7.01
N ASN A 275 16.70 13.45 -6.61
CA ASN A 275 17.73 14.42 -6.93
C ASN A 275 19.01 14.25 -6.09
N SER A 276 18.93 13.78 -4.83
CA SER A 276 20.07 13.56 -3.95
C SER A 276 20.90 12.32 -4.32
N VAL A 277 20.31 11.33 -4.98
CA VAL A 277 20.97 10.08 -5.43
C VAL A 277 21.75 10.27 -6.73
N LYS A 278 21.96 11.49 -7.21
CA LYS A 278 22.64 11.79 -8.49
C LYS A 278 24.14 11.54 -8.44
N LYS A 279 24.55 10.26 -8.44
CA LYS A 279 25.87 9.89 -8.97
C LYS A 279 25.74 9.78 -10.49
N GLU A 280 26.70 10.33 -11.23
CA GLU A 280 26.82 10.06 -12.66
C GLU A 280 27.08 8.57 -12.87
N THR A 281 26.59 8.01 -13.98
CA THR A 281 26.86 6.63 -14.32
C THR A 281 27.99 6.54 -15.36
N PRO A 282 28.99 5.67 -15.15
CA PRO A 282 29.98 5.38 -16.19
C PRO A 282 29.42 4.44 -17.29
N HIS A 283 28.18 3.99 -17.14
CA HIS A 283 27.56 2.96 -17.99
C HIS A 283 26.62 3.51 -19.06
N LYS A 284 26.80 4.79 -19.43
CA LYS A 284 26.03 5.43 -20.51
C LYS A 284 26.15 4.63 -21.80
N ILE A 285 25.01 4.27 -22.39
CA ILE A 285 25.00 3.63 -23.69
C ILE A 285 25.19 4.66 -24.82
N THR A 286 25.99 4.31 -25.81
CA THR A 286 26.35 5.21 -26.92
C THR A 286 25.58 4.87 -28.18
N GLN A 287 25.25 3.59 -28.38
CA GLN A 287 24.57 3.10 -29.59
C GLN A 287 23.24 2.45 -29.23
N ASP A 288 22.26 2.66 -30.09
CA ASP A 288 20.92 2.09 -29.98
C ASP A 288 20.82 0.86 -30.88
N PHE A 289 20.51 -0.29 -30.28
CA PHE A 289 20.36 -1.56 -31.02
C PHE A 289 18.91 -2.05 -30.99
N THR A 290 17.94 -1.16 -30.78
CA THR A 290 16.52 -1.52 -30.64
C THR A 290 15.97 -2.16 -31.94
N GLU A 291 16.33 -1.62 -33.09
CA GLU A 291 15.87 -2.16 -34.39
C GLU A 291 16.47 -3.56 -34.66
N ASP A 292 17.72 -3.80 -34.26
CA ASP A 292 18.33 -5.12 -34.39
C ASP A 292 17.70 -6.12 -33.41
N PHE A 293 17.35 -5.68 -32.21
CA PHE A 293 16.59 -6.51 -31.28
C PHE A 293 15.22 -6.90 -31.83
N TYR A 294 14.50 -5.98 -32.49
CA TYR A 294 13.18 -6.30 -33.05
C TYR A 294 13.25 -7.40 -34.12
N LYS A 295 14.37 -7.54 -34.84
CA LYS A 295 14.59 -8.62 -35.83
C LYS A 295 14.72 -10.00 -35.17
N LEU A 296 15.09 -10.07 -33.87
CA LEU A 296 15.20 -11.33 -33.14
C LEU A 296 13.84 -11.85 -32.64
N LEU A 297 12.83 -10.96 -32.57
CA LEU A 297 11.51 -11.33 -32.06
C LEU A 297 10.73 -12.14 -33.11
N SER A 298 10.08 -13.21 -32.66
CA SER A 298 9.16 -14.00 -33.47
C SER A 298 7.77 -13.34 -33.68
N PHE A 299 7.55 -12.17 -33.06
CA PHE A 299 6.29 -11.41 -33.08
C PHE A 299 6.57 -9.91 -33.21
N SER A 300 5.57 -9.14 -33.66
CA SER A 300 5.66 -7.68 -33.63
C SER A 300 5.37 -7.11 -32.27
N PRO A 301 6.25 -6.27 -31.69
CA PRO A 301 5.98 -5.59 -30.42
C PRO A 301 4.77 -4.67 -30.50
N THR A 302 3.98 -4.59 -29.43
CA THR A 302 2.87 -3.64 -29.32
C THR A 302 3.38 -2.19 -29.24
N SER A 303 2.50 -1.20 -29.49
CA SER A 303 2.86 0.22 -29.36
C SER A 303 3.32 0.56 -27.95
N ALA A 304 2.69 -0.01 -26.92
CA ALA A 304 3.07 0.17 -25.52
C ALA A 304 4.46 -0.43 -25.22
N GLN A 305 4.80 -1.60 -25.77
CA GLN A 305 6.13 -2.20 -25.62
C GLN A 305 7.20 -1.34 -26.30
N LYS A 306 6.95 -0.88 -27.55
CA LYS A 306 7.88 0.00 -28.27
C LYS A 306 8.13 1.30 -27.52
N ARG A 307 7.08 1.93 -26.98
CA ARG A 307 7.17 3.13 -26.16
C ARG A 307 8.02 2.87 -24.92
N ALA A 308 7.75 1.82 -24.14
CA ALA A 308 8.49 1.50 -22.93
C ALA A 308 9.97 1.18 -23.23
N ILE A 309 10.28 0.47 -24.30
CA ILE A 309 11.66 0.22 -24.75
C ILE A 309 12.36 1.54 -25.09
N SER A 310 11.72 2.40 -25.87
CA SER A 310 12.26 3.72 -26.24
C SER A 310 12.55 4.59 -25.02
N GLU A 311 11.65 4.62 -24.05
CA GLU A 311 11.83 5.33 -22.77
C GLU A 311 13.02 4.79 -21.98
N CYS A 312 13.16 3.47 -21.83
CA CYS A 312 14.29 2.84 -21.16
C CYS A 312 15.62 3.18 -21.85
N ILE A 313 15.68 3.03 -23.17
CA ILE A 313 16.88 3.30 -23.95
C ILE A 313 17.26 4.79 -23.90
N SER A 314 16.27 5.69 -23.93
CA SER A 314 16.49 7.12 -23.78
C SER A 314 17.12 7.45 -22.43
N ASP A 315 16.63 6.86 -21.33
CA ASP A 315 17.20 7.05 -20.01
C ASP A 315 18.65 6.52 -19.93
N MET A 316 18.91 5.33 -20.50
CA MET A 316 20.25 4.73 -20.50
C MET A 316 21.28 5.53 -21.32
N LYS A 317 20.83 6.41 -22.22
CA LYS A 317 21.68 7.35 -22.98
C LYS A 317 22.08 8.59 -22.20
N THR A 318 21.50 8.82 -21.03
CA THR A 318 21.82 9.97 -20.19
C THR A 318 23.06 9.72 -19.30
N ASP A 319 23.60 10.78 -18.73
CA ASP A 319 24.72 10.68 -17.77
C ASP A 319 24.28 10.22 -16.36
N LYS A 320 22.97 9.97 -16.18
CA LYS A 320 22.38 9.48 -14.93
C LYS A 320 21.98 8.03 -15.08
N PRO A 321 22.08 7.21 -14.01
CA PRO A 321 21.59 5.85 -14.06
C PRO A 321 20.07 5.85 -14.26
N MET A 322 19.59 5.08 -15.22
CA MET A 322 18.17 4.80 -15.37
C MET A 322 17.65 4.15 -14.09
N THR A 323 16.55 4.64 -13.56
CA THR A 323 15.80 4.01 -12.46
C THR A 323 14.33 3.98 -12.84
N ARG A 324 13.88 2.87 -13.48
CA ARG A 324 12.55 2.81 -14.12
C ARG A 324 11.75 1.60 -13.69
N LEU A 325 10.44 1.80 -13.47
CA LEU A 325 9.45 0.75 -13.25
C LEU A 325 8.66 0.52 -14.54
N VAL A 326 8.72 -0.69 -15.09
CA VAL A 326 7.84 -1.15 -16.15
C VAL A 326 6.68 -1.93 -15.53
N GLN A 327 5.51 -1.33 -15.58
CA GLN A 327 4.28 -1.91 -15.05
C GLN A 327 3.36 -2.36 -16.19
N GLY A 328 2.75 -3.52 -16.04
CA GLY A 328 1.80 -4.04 -17.01
C GLY A 328 1.14 -5.30 -16.51
N ASP A 329 -0.01 -5.61 -17.08
CA ASP A 329 -0.78 -6.80 -16.72
C ASP A 329 0.01 -8.10 -16.92
N VAL A 330 -0.46 -9.18 -16.31
CA VAL A 330 0.11 -10.52 -16.53
C VAL A 330 0.07 -10.84 -18.03
N GLY A 331 1.25 -11.13 -18.60
CA GLY A 331 1.39 -11.45 -20.02
C GLY A 331 1.36 -10.24 -20.97
N SER A 332 1.56 -9.00 -20.50
CA SER A 332 1.75 -7.81 -21.34
C SER A 332 3.10 -7.76 -22.07
N GLY A 333 3.99 -8.73 -21.80
CA GLY A 333 5.30 -8.83 -22.43
C GLY A 333 6.41 -7.99 -21.79
N LYS A 334 6.35 -7.73 -20.49
CA LYS A 334 7.39 -7.03 -19.71
C LYS A 334 8.79 -7.63 -19.93
N THR A 335 8.88 -8.96 -20.00
CA THR A 335 10.13 -9.68 -20.25
C THR A 335 10.78 -9.28 -21.57
N ALA A 336 9.98 -8.98 -22.62
CA ALA A 336 10.50 -8.51 -23.91
C ALA A 336 11.14 -7.12 -23.78
N VAL A 337 10.57 -6.22 -22.94
CA VAL A 337 11.17 -4.91 -22.64
C VAL A 337 12.49 -5.10 -21.91
N GLY A 338 12.53 -5.95 -20.88
CA GLY A 338 13.76 -6.30 -20.17
C GLY A 338 14.84 -6.89 -21.10
N ALA A 339 14.44 -7.80 -21.99
CA ALA A 339 15.35 -8.42 -22.98
C ALA A 339 15.93 -7.38 -23.94
N ALA A 340 15.13 -6.40 -24.40
CA ALA A 340 15.60 -5.31 -25.27
C ALA A 340 16.67 -4.46 -24.56
N CYS A 341 16.45 -4.14 -23.28
CA CYS A 341 17.43 -3.41 -22.47
C CYS A 341 18.72 -4.24 -22.27
N CYS A 342 18.61 -5.56 -21.97
CA CYS A 342 19.77 -6.45 -21.89
C CYS A 342 20.56 -6.48 -23.21
N TYR A 343 19.86 -6.68 -24.33
CA TYR A 343 20.49 -6.73 -25.64
C TYR A 343 21.30 -5.46 -25.94
N THR A 344 20.68 -4.31 -25.76
CA THR A 344 21.33 -3.03 -26.00
C THR A 344 22.50 -2.78 -25.04
N ALA A 345 22.36 -3.13 -23.76
CA ALA A 345 23.45 -3.00 -22.79
C ALA A 345 24.65 -3.88 -23.15
N VAL A 346 24.42 -5.16 -23.47
CA VAL A 346 25.48 -6.10 -23.87
C VAL A 346 26.17 -5.66 -25.16
N LYS A 347 25.44 -5.19 -26.15
CA LYS A 347 26.05 -4.65 -27.41
C LYS A 347 26.85 -3.38 -27.17
N ASN A 348 26.66 -2.67 -26.07
CA ASN A 348 27.51 -1.57 -25.62
C ASN A 348 28.64 -2.04 -24.65
N GLY A 349 28.89 -3.33 -24.51
CA GLY A 349 29.97 -3.91 -23.71
C GLY A 349 29.71 -3.88 -22.19
N LEU A 350 28.44 -3.89 -21.76
CA LEU A 350 28.02 -3.94 -20.36
C LEU A 350 27.52 -5.34 -19.99
N GLN A 351 27.73 -5.73 -18.76
CA GLN A 351 27.09 -6.94 -18.20
C GLN A 351 25.73 -6.62 -17.57
N CYS A 352 24.83 -7.59 -17.60
CA CYS A 352 23.48 -7.49 -17.08
C CYS A 352 23.22 -8.53 -15.96
N ALA A 353 22.50 -8.11 -14.91
CA ALA A 353 21.96 -9.01 -13.89
C ALA A 353 20.42 -9.04 -14.00
N PHE A 354 19.85 -10.21 -14.29
CA PHE A 354 18.39 -10.40 -14.40
C PHE A 354 17.90 -11.24 -13.22
N MET A 355 17.16 -10.62 -12.31
CA MET A 355 16.75 -11.22 -11.06
C MET A 355 15.28 -11.64 -11.08
N ALA A 356 15.02 -12.87 -10.64
CA ALA A 356 13.69 -13.41 -10.44
C ALA A 356 13.48 -13.88 -8.98
N PRO A 357 12.25 -13.85 -8.45
CA PRO A 357 11.98 -14.15 -7.04
C PRO A 357 12.12 -15.66 -6.69
N THR A 358 12.03 -16.54 -7.66
CA THR A 358 12.11 -17.99 -7.46
C THR A 358 13.05 -18.66 -8.47
N GLU A 359 13.58 -19.82 -8.14
CA GLU A 359 14.46 -20.57 -9.04
C GLU A 359 13.76 -21.01 -10.33
N LEU A 360 12.48 -21.36 -10.21
CA LEU A 360 11.66 -21.75 -11.36
C LEU A 360 11.48 -20.61 -12.36
N LEU A 361 11.19 -19.40 -11.88
CA LEU A 361 11.12 -18.19 -12.72
C LEU A 361 12.49 -17.82 -13.30
N ALA A 362 13.56 -17.91 -12.50
CA ALA A 362 14.90 -17.67 -13.00
C ALA A 362 15.26 -18.64 -14.13
N THR A 363 14.94 -19.92 -13.97
CA THR A 363 15.14 -20.95 -15.02
C THR A 363 14.29 -20.67 -16.25
N GLN A 364 13.05 -20.22 -16.07
CA GLN A 364 12.16 -19.84 -17.19
C GLN A 364 12.72 -18.65 -17.96
N HIS A 365 13.14 -17.57 -17.28
CA HIS A 365 13.77 -16.41 -17.91
C HIS A 365 15.08 -16.79 -18.61
N TYR A 366 15.91 -17.62 -17.96
CA TYR A 366 17.14 -18.12 -18.54
C TYR A 366 16.88 -18.84 -19.87
N ASN A 367 15.97 -19.82 -19.87
CA ASN A 367 15.63 -20.57 -21.10
C ASN A 367 15.06 -19.66 -22.19
N SER A 368 14.18 -18.73 -21.84
CA SER A 368 13.59 -17.79 -22.79
C SER A 368 14.62 -16.84 -23.40
N LEU A 369 15.57 -16.34 -22.59
CA LEU A 369 16.62 -15.46 -23.06
C LEU A 369 17.66 -16.24 -23.90
N CYS A 370 18.01 -17.47 -23.52
CA CYS A 370 18.88 -18.35 -24.33
C CYS A 370 18.28 -18.60 -25.71
N GLN A 371 16.98 -18.91 -25.77
CA GLN A 371 16.28 -19.12 -27.05
C GLN A 371 16.24 -17.84 -27.89
N LEU A 372 15.94 -16.68 -27.24
CA LEU A 372 15.86 -15.39 -27.95
C LEU A 372 17.21 -14.94 -28.50
N PHE A 373 18.30 -15.21 -27.78
CA PHE A 373 19.65 -14.74 -28.15
C PHE A 373 20.55 -15.83 -28.75
N GLU A 374 20.00 -16.99 -29.13
CA GLU A 374 20.74 -18.14 -29.63
C GLU A 374 21.78 -17.80 -30.70
N ASN A 375 21.42 -16.89 -31.64
CA ASN A 375 22.28 -16.49 -32.74
C ASN A 375 22.90 -15.08 -32.57
N SER A 376 22.89 -14.51 -31.37
CA SER A 376 23.36 -13.14 -31.13
C SER A 376 24.79 -13.03 -30.57
N GLY A 377 25.40 -14.18 -30.20
CA GLY A 377 26.72 -14.23 -29.57
C GLY A 377 26.73 -13.74 -28.12
N ILE A 378 25.57 -13.74 -27.45
CA ILE A 378 25.42 -13.31 -26.04
C ILE A 378 25.50 -14.54 -25.14
N ASN A 379 26.42 -14.52 -24.17
CA ASN A 379 26.61 -15.59 -23.20
C ASN A 379 25.74 -15.36 -21.96
N ILE A 380 24.88 -16.33 -21.65
CA ILE A 380 23.94 -16.25 -20.52
C ILE A 380 24.26 -17.34 -19.51
N ALA A 381 24.32 -17.01 -18.22
CA ALA A 381 24.50 -17.98 -17.14
C ALA A 381 23.33 -17.94 -16.15
N LEU A 382 22.96 -19.12 -15.65
CA LEU A 382 21.97 -19.27 -14.57
C LEU A 382 22.70 -19.41 -13.22
N LEU A 383 22.27 -18.62 -12.22
CA LEU A 383 22.82 -18.63 -10.87
C LEU A 383 21.68 -18.75 -9.84
N THR A 384 21.49 -19.97 -9.31
CA THR A 384 20.45 -20.27 -8.32
C THR A 384 21.04 -20.91 -7.06
N GLY A 385 20.24 -21.00 -5.99
CA GLY A 385 20.62 -21.61 -4.73
C GLY A 385 20.95 -23.11 -4.86
N SER A 386 20.23 -23.83 -5.74
CA SER A 386 20.33 -25.28 -5.97
C SER A 386 21.57 -25.73 -6.75
N LEU A 387 22.30 -24.80 -7.39
CA LEU A 387 23.52 -25.13 -8.12
C LEU A 387 24.62 -25.70 -7.19
N THR A 388 25.35 -26.68 -7.68
CA THR A 388 26.52 -27.23 -6.95
C THR A 388 27.60 -26.15 -6.75
N ALA A 389 28.39 -26.30 -5.68
CA ALA A 389 29.48 -25.37 -5.38
C ALA A 389 30.50 -25.21 -6.51
N ALA A 390 30.74 -26.29 -7.28
CA ALA A 390 31.64 -26.26 -8.43
C ALA A 390 31.05 -25.41 -9.56
N LYS A 391 29.77 -25.60 -9.91
CA LYS A 391 29.08 -24.80 -10.94
C LYS A 391 28.98 -23.32 -10.54
N LYS A 392 28.69 -23.02 -9.24
CA LYS A 392 28.68 -21.64 -8.74
C LYS A 392 30.04 -20.97 -8.93
N ARG A 393 31.16 -21.67 -8.56
CA ARG A 393 32.50 -21.12 -8.74
C ARG A 393 32.84 -20.85 -10.21
N ALA A 394 32.43 -21.73 -11.11
CA ALA A 394 32.63 -21.52 -12.55
C ALA A 394 31.88 -20.28 -13.05
N VAL A 395 30.61 -20.11 -12.66
CA VAL A 395 29.82 -18.92 -13.00
C VAL A 395 30.44 -17.64 -12.41
N TYR A 396 30.92 -17.68 -11.15
CA TYR A 396 31.59 -16.53 -10.53
C TYR A 396 32.85 -16.12 -11.29
N SER A 397 33.68 -17.11 -11.70
CA SER A 397 34.89 -16.84 -12.51
C SER A 397 34.54 -16.22 -13.85
N ALA A 398 33.53 -16.76 -14.54
CA ALA A 398 33.10 -16.28 -15.85
C ALA A 398 32.44 -14.89 -15.81
N LEU A 399 31.76 -14.55 -14.71
CA LEU A 399 31.24 -13.16 -14.48
C LEU A 399 32.39 -12.18 -14.25
N LYS A 400 33.38 -12.56 -13.44
CA LYS A 400 34.54 -11.73 -13.14
C LYS A 400 35.44 -11.54 -14.34
N SER A 401 35.60 -12.54 -15.21
CA SER A 401 36.39 -12.41 -16.45
C SER A 401 35.67 -11.63 -17.55
N GLY A 402 34.32 -11.47 -17.45
CA GLY A 402 33.50 -10.87 -18.50
C GLY A 402 33.11 -11.82 -19.62
N GLU A 403 33.29 -13.15 -19.45
CA GLU A 403 32.84 -14.17 -20.40
C GLU A 403 31.32 -14.34 -20.44
N VAL A 404 30.66 -14.04 -19.32
CA VAL A 404 29.20 -14.05 -19.21
C VAL A 404 28.67 -12.62 -19.31
N ASP A 405 27.79 -12.40 -20.27
CA ASP A 405 27.15 -11.10 -20.52
C ASP A 405 25.91 -10.88 -19.68
N ILE A 406 25.09 -11.93 -19.49
CA ILE A 406 23.84 -11.85 -18.73
C ILE A 406 23.81 -12.92 -17.66
N ALA A 407 23.75 -12.54 -16.39
CA ALA A 407 23.51 -13.44 -15.27
C ALA A 407 22.01 -13.45 -14.92
N VAL A 408 21.33 -14.57 -15.10
CA VAL A 408 19.95 -14.78 -14.63
C VAL A 408 19.97 -15.54 -13.33
N GLY A 409 19.25 -15.08 -12.32
CA GLY A 409 19.27 -15.81 -11.04
C GLY A 409 18.27 -15.29 -10.01
N THR A 410 18.41 -15.84 -8.80
CA THR A 410 17.64 -15.43 -7.62
C THR A 410 18.51 -14.57 -6.69
N HIS A 411 18.17 -14.52 -5.40
CA HIS A 411 19.02 -13.90 -4.38
C HIS A 411 20.50 -14.40 -4.36
N ALA A 412 20.81 -15.50 -5.03
CA ALA A 412 22.18 -15.97 -5.21
C ALA A 412 23.08 -14.92 -5.91
N LEU A 413 22.51 -14.03 -6.71
CA LEU A 413 23.22 -12.90 -7.34
C LEU A 413 23.76 -11.88 -6.33
N PHE A 414 23.20 -11.81 -5.11
CA PHE A 414 23.68 -10.93 -4.02
C PHE A 414 24.87 -11.51 -3.23
N SER A 415 25.17 -12.81 -3.41
CA SER A 415 26.22 -13.47 -2.64
C SER A 415 27.54 -12.69 -2.73
N LYS A 416 28.25 -12.59 -1.61
CA LYS A 416 29.52 -11.83 -1.50
C LYS A 416 30.60 -12.27 -2.51
N GLY A 417 30.54 -13.53 -2.96
CA GLY A 417 31.47 -14.07 -3.97
C GLY A 417 31.16 -13.74 -5.42
N VAL A 418 30.03 -13.09 -5.70
CA VAL A 418 29.64 -12.68 -7.07
C VAL A 418 30.24 -11.32 -7.35
N GLU A 419 31.17 -11.28 -8.30
CA GLU A 419 31.79 -10.05 -8.81
C GLU A 419 31.57 -9.99 -10.32
N PHE A 420 31.14 -8.80 -10.79
CA PHE A 420 30.98 -8.52 -12.22
C PHE A 420 32.18 -7.71 -12.71
N ASN A 421 32.59 -7.92 -13.96
CA ASN A 421 33.63 -7.12 -14.59
C ASN A 421 33.13 -5.70 -14.89
N ARG A 422 31.92 -5.58 -15.47
CA ARG A 422 31.32 -4.29 -15.86
C ARG A 422 29.79 -4.34 -15.78
N LEU A 423 29.24 -4.43 -14.55
CA LEU A 423 27.80 -4.45 -14.34
C LEU A 423 27.17 -3.10 -14.66
N GLY A 424 26.47 -3.01 -15.79
CA GLY A 424 25.82 -1.76 -16.22
C GLY A 424 24.31 -1.76 -16.12
N LEU A 425 23.65 -2.95 -16.09
CA LEU A 425 22.19 -3.04 -16.02
C LEU A 425 21.74 -4.11 -15.02
N ILE A 426 20.80 -3.73 -14.18
CA ILE A 426 20.11 -4.63 -13.24
C ILE A 426 18.64 -4.64 -13.59
N ILE A 427 18.07 -5.83 -13.77
CA ILE A 427 16.64 -6.05 -13.97
C ILE A 427 16.08 -6.86 -12.82
N THR A 428 14.99 -6.42 -12.21
CA THR A 428 14.28 -7.16 -11.14
C THR A 428 12.84 -7.42 -11.57
N ASP A 429 12.44 -8.69 -11.57
CA ASP A 429 11.06 -9.09 -11.84
C ASP A 429 10.28 -9.31 -10.54
N GLU A 430 8.98 -8.94 -10.52
CA GLU A 430 8.07 -9.08 -9.37
C GLU A 430 8.58 -8.39 -8.09
N GLN A 431 8.85 -7.10 -8.17
CA GLN A 431 9.48 -6.28 -7.12
C GLN A 431 8.86 -6.43 -5.72
N HIS A 432 7.55 -6.62 -5.61
CA HIS A 432 6.86 -6.71 -4.31
C HIS A 432 7.34 -7.84 -3.40
N ARG A 433 8.15 -8.76 -3.92
CA ARG A 433 8.76 -9.88 -3.18
C ARG A 433 10.19 -9.63 -2.72
N PHE A 434 10.77 -8.48 -3.08
CA PHE A 434 12.14 -8.10 -2.69
C PHE A 434 12.12 -6.91 -1.74
N GLY A 435 12.86 -7.01 -0.64
CA GLY A 435 13.05 -5.91 0.31
C GLY A 435 13.91 -4.77 -0.27
N VAL A 436 13.69 -3.54 0.22
CA VAL A 436 14.49 -2.35 -0.16
C VAL A 436 15.99 -2.58 0.08
N ALA A 437 16.36 -3.26 1.17
CA ALA A 437 17.74 -3.59 1.51
C ALA A 437 18.44 -4.48 0.45
N GLN A 438 17.73 -5.47 -0.09
CA GLN A 438 18.26 -6.39 -1.10
C GLN A 438 18.58 -5.68 -2.43
N ARG A 439 17.77 -4.69 -2.80
CA ARG A 439 18.06 -3.86 -3.99
C ARG A 439 19.30 -3.01 -3.79
N ALA A 440 19.45 -2.42 -2.60
CA ALA A 440 20.64 -1.64 -2.27
C ALA A 440 21.92 -2.48 -2.38
N GLU A 441 21.93 -3.71 -1.84
CA GLU A 441 23.07 -4.63 -1.96
C GLU A 441 23.44 -4.96 -3.42
N LEU A 442 22.45 -5.04 -4.34
CA LEU A 442 22.75 -5.32 -5.75
C LEU A 442 23.29 -4.07 -6.47
N LEU A 443 22.77 -2.89 -6.14
CA LEU A 443 23.27 -1.63 -6.66
C LEU A 443 24.72 -1.36 -6.23
N GLU A 444 25.13 -1.83 -5.06
CA GLU A 444 26.51 -1.73 -4.56
C GLU A 444 27.51 -2.64 -5.32
N LYS A 445 27.05 -3.63 -6.10
CA LYS A 445 27.94 -4.51 -6.91
C LYS A 445 28.40 -3.89 -8.22
N GLY A 446 27.86 -2.75 -8.61
CA GLY A 446 28.26 -1.99 -9.78
C GLY A 446 28.48 -0.52 -9.43
N GLU A 447 29.20 0.18 -10.28
CA GLU A 447 29.42 1.63 -10.15
C GLU A 447 28.24 2.39 -10.77
N SER A 448 27.18 2.67 -9.98
CA SER A 448 25.94 3.34 -10.45
C SER A 448 25.26 2.67 -11.66
N PRO A 449 24.93 1.36 -11.62
CA PRO A 449 24.30 0.67 -12.72
C PRO A 449 22.88 1.17 -12.98
N HIS A 450 22.39 1.00 -14.19
CA HIS A 450 20.98 1.21 -14.54
C HIS A 450 20.10 0.17 -13.83
N LEU A 451 18.92 0.59 -13.36
CA LEU A 451 17.95 -0.27 -12.69
C LEU A 451 16.62 -0.27 -13.43
N LEU A 452 16.20 -1.44 -13.89
CA LEU A 452 14.88 -1.69 -14.44
C LEU A 452 14.10 -2.61 -13.51
N VAL A 453 12.97 -2.13 -13.05
CA VAL A 453 12.06 -2.90 -12.19
C VAL A 453 10.83 -3.29 -13.01
N MET A 454 10.40 -4.55 -12.92
CA MET A 454 9.18 -5.02 -13.57
C MET A 454 8.16 -5.45 -12.53
N SER A 455 6.87 -5.11 -12.75
CA SER A 455 5.76 -5.53 -11.88
C SER A 455 4.57 -6.00 -12.69
N ALA A 456 4.03 -7.18 -12.33
CA ALA A 456 2.78 -7.69 -12.88
C ALA A 456 1.56 -7.33 -12.02
N THR A 457 1.75 -6.68 -10.88
CA THR A 457 0.62 -6.14 -10.12
C THR A 457 0.19 -4.83 -10.76
N PRO A 458 -1.00 -4.75 -11.33
CA PRO A 458 -1.55 -3.47 -11.72
C PRO A 458 -1.84 -2.68 -10.43
N ILE A 459 -1.06 -1.65 -10.20
CA ILE A 459 -1.29 -0.65 -9.16
C ILE A 459 -1.81 0.58 -9.89
N PRO A 460 -2.84 1.27 -9.39
CA PRO A 460 -3.30 2.52 -10.00
C PRO A 460 -2.11 3.43 -10.30
N ARG A 461 -2.09 4.05 -11.49
CA ARG A 461 -0.96 4.86 -11.96
C ARG A 461 -0.55 5.92 -10.95
N THR A 462 -1.53 6.56 -10.34
CA THR A 462 -1.33 7.58 -9.31
C THR A 462 -0.69 7.03 -8.05
N LEU A 463 -1.13 5.86 -7.60
CA LEU A 463 -0.58 5.18 -6.43
C LEU A 463 0.83 4.63 -6.72
N ALA A 464 1.08 4.13 -7.94
CA ALA A 464 2.41 3.69 -8.36
C ALA A 464 3.43 4.83 -8.32
N LEU A 465 3.07 6.02 -8.79
CA LEU A 465 3.91 7.22 -8.70
C LEU A 465 4.18 7.65 -7.26
N MET A 466 3.26 7.38 -6.34
CA MET A 466 3.45 7.68 -4.91
C MET A 466 4.32 6.63 -4.20
N ILE A 467 4.12 5.35 -4.50
CA ILE A 467 4.87 4.26 -3.84
C ILE A 467 6.30 4.15 -4.38
N PHE A 468 6.47 4.42 -5.66
CA PHE A 468 7.73 4.27 -6.39
C PHE A 468 8.22 5.60 -6.98
N GLY A 469 7.99 6.70 -6.30
CA GLY A 469 8.31 8.05 -6.80
C GLY A 469 9.80 8.32 -7.04
N ASP A 470 10.67 7.41 -6.61
CA ASP A 470 12.09 7.37 -6.96
C ASP A 470 12.34 6.71 -8.33
N LEU A 471 11.33 6.06 -8.92
CA LEU A 471 11.39 5.40 -10.21
C LEU A 471 10.57 6.15 -11.27
N ASP A 472 11.08 6.24 -12.48
CA ASP A 472 10.28 6.63 -13.64
C ASP A 472 9.34 5.50 -14.05
N LEU A 473 8.13 5.82 -14.53
CA LEU A 473 7.08 4.84 -14.77
C LEU A 473 6.81 4.67 -16.26
N SER A 474 6.92 3.43 -16.76
CA SER A 474 6.42 3.01 -18.08
C SER A 474 5.27 2.03 -17.92
N ILE A 475 4.15 2.28 -18.58
CA ILE A 475 2.95 1.45 -18.51
C ILE A 475 2.76 0.67 -19.81
N LEU A 476 2.57 -0.66 -19.69
CA LEU A 476 2.15 -1.55 -20.76
C LEU A 476 0.63 -1.74 -20.66
N ASP A 477 -0.10 -0.86 -21.30
CA ASP A 477 -1.57 -0.80 -21.33
C ASP A 477 -2.19 -1.60 -22.49
N GLU A 478 -1.36 -2.29 -23.27
CA GLU A 478 -1.78 -3.17 -24.35
C GLU A 478 -1.39 -4.62 -24.09
N LEU A 479 -2.25 -5.54 -24.49
CA LEU A 479 -1.92 -6.98 -24.52
C LEU A 479 -1.41 -7.39 -25.90
N PRO A 480 -0.45 -8.32 -25.97
CA PRO A 480 0.02 -8.86 -27.25
C PRO A 480 -1.12 -9.44 -28.09
N PRO A 481 -1.04 -9.32 -29.43
CA PRO A 481 -2.05 -9.89 -30.33
C PRO A 481 -2.15 -11.41 -30.14
N GLY A 482 -3.37 -11.95 -30.28
CA GLY A 482 -3.67 -13.38 -30.12
C GLY A 482 -4.07 -13.83 -28.72
N ARG A 483 -3.94 -13.00 -27.70
CA ARG A 483 -4.40 -13.33 -26.36
C ARG A 483 -5.92 -13.23 -26.25
N GLN A 484 -6.56 -14.33 -25.84
CA GLN A 484 -8.02 -14.37 -25.68
C GLN A 484 -8.47 -13.80 -24.33
N LYS A 485 -9.63 -13.12 -24.35
CA LYS A 485 -10.27 -12.63 -23.10
C LYS A 485 -10.74 -13.83 -22.27
N ILE A 486 -10.42 -13.79 -20.96
CA ILE A 486 -10.86 -14.81 -20.02
C ILE A 486 -12.30 -14.52 -19.60
N SER A 487 -13.19 -15.51 -19.77
CA SER A 487 -14.58 -15.40 -19.31
C SER A 487 -14.64 -15.68 -17.81
N THR A 488 -15.04 -14.68 -17.02
CA THR A 488 -15.14 -14.80 -15.56
C THR A 488 -16.59 -14.95 -15.14
N TYR A 489 -16.87 -15.90 -14.25
CA TYR A 489 -18.20 -16.23 -13.72
C TYR A 489 -18.18 -16.19 -12.20
N LEU A 490 -19.21 -15.63 -11.60
CA LEU A 490 -19.47 -15.69 -10.17
C LEU A 490 -20.63 -16.68 -9.93
N ILE A 491 -20.40 -17.68 -9.09
CA ILE A 491 -21.37 -18.71 -8.75
C ILE A 491 -21.42 -18.90 -7.22
N ASP A 492 -22.52 -19.42 -6.74
CA ASP A 492 -22.66 -19.93 -5.37
C ASP A 492 -22.29 -21.43 -5.27
N SER A 493 -22.21 -21.93 -4.04
CA SER A 493 -21.87 -23.35 -3.78
C SER A 493 -22.87 -24.34 -4.35
N THR A 494 -24.12 -23.95 -4.60
CA THR A 494 -25.18 -24.86 -5.16
C THR A 494 -24.89 -25.21 -6.61
N ILE A 495 -24.23 -24.30 -7.37
CA ILE A 495 -23.86 -24.49 -8.78
C ILE A 495 -22.50 -25.21 -8.91
N ARG A 496 -21.71 -25.36 -7.82
CA ARG A 496 -20.40 -26.04 -7.83
C ARG A 496 -20.38 -27.39 -8.55
N PRO A 497 -21.32 -28.33 -8.36
CA PRO A 497 -21.30 -29.61 -9.08
C PRO A 497 -21.32 -29.46 -10.61
N ARG A 498 -22.07 -28.46 -11.10
CA ARG A 498 -22.10 -28.12 -12.54
C ARG A 498 -20.75 -27.54 -13.02
N ALA A 499 -20.09 -26.71 -12.20
CA ALA A 499 -18.75 -26.19 -12.51
C ALA A 499 -17.72 -27.32 -12.57
N LEU A 500 -17.74 -28.29 -11.64
CA LEU A 500 -16.84 -29.46 -11.66
C LEU A 500 -17.08 -30.34 -12.90
N SER A 501 -18.33 -30.53 -13.30
CA SER A 501 -18.69 -31.26 -14.55
C SER A 501 -18.19 -30.52 -15.80
N PHE A 502 -18.23 -29.18 -15.81
CA PHE A 502 -17.68 -28.35 -16.85
C PHE A 502 -16.15 -28.49 -16.94
N MET A 503 -15.45 -28.49 -15.79
CA MET A 503 -14.02 -28.74 -15.72
C MET A 503 -13.68 -30.12 -16.29
N LYS A 504 -14.42 -31.17 -15.90
CA LYS A 504 -14.24 -32.54 -16.42
C LYS A 504 -14.31 -32.61 -17.93
N LYS A 505 -15.28 -31.90 -18.54
CA LYS A 505 -15.40 -31.81 -20.01
C LYS A 505 -14.13 -31.27 -20.66
N HIS A 506 -13.54 -30.20 -20.09
CA HIS A 506 -12.30 -29.64 -20.61
C HIS A 506 -11.08 -30.55 -20.39
N ILE A 507 -11.02 -31.25 -19.25
CA ILE A 507 -9.98 -32.23 -18.96
C ILE A 507 -10.02 -33.39 -19.97
N ASN A 508 -11.22 -33.88 -20.28
CA ASN A 508 -11.39 -34.94 -21.29
C ASN A 508 -10.95 -34.51 -22.70
N ASN A 509 -10.90 -33.20 -22.96
CA ASN A 509 -10.33 -32.63 -24.19
C ASN A 509 -8.82 -32.40 -24.11
N GLY A 510 -8.13 -32.90 -23.07
CA GLY A 510 -6.70 -32.78 -22.86
C GLY A 510 -6.25 -31.50 -22.19
N ASN A 511 -7.14 -30.65 -21.70
CA ASN A 511 -6.79 -29.41 -21.00
C ASN A 511 -6.59 -29.65 -19.49
N GLN A 512 -5.95 -28.68 -18.84
CA GLN A 512 -5.65 -28.72 -17.41
C GLN A 512 -6.41 -27.63 -16.66
N CYS A 513 -6.60 -27.82 -15.33
CA CYS A 513 -7.35 -26.90 -14.49
C CYS A 513 -6.64 -26.60 -13.18
N TYR A 514 -6.83 -25.37 -12.68
CA TYR A 514 -6.46 -24.97 -11.34
C TYR A 514 -7.69 -24.88 -10.45
N ILE A 515 -7.54 -25.28 -9.17
CA ILE A 515 -8.48 -24.95 -8.09
C ILE A 515 -7.68 -24.27 -6.98
N VAL A 516 -8.09 -23.07 -6.58
CA VAL A 516 -7.44 -22.31 -5.53
C VAL A 516 -8.35 -22.19 -4.32
N CYS A 517 -7.82 -22.59 -3.16
CA CYS A 517 -8.51 -22.45 -1.87
C CYS A 517 -7.85 -21.34 -1.03
N PRO A 518 -8.60 -20.52 -0.28
CA PRO A 518 -8.02 -19.50 0.58
C PRO A 518 -7.25 -20.14 1.75
N LEU A 519 -6.22 -19.42 2.23
CA LEU A 519 -5.60 -19.74 3.52
C LEU A 519 -6.57 -19.37 4.64
N VAL A 520 -6.90 -20.32 5.50
CA VAL A 520 -7.59 -20.07 6.77
C VAL A 520 -6.52 -19.86 7.83
N GLU A 521 -6.63 -18.85 8.70
CA GLU A 521 -5.58 -18.35 9.63
C GLU A 521 -4.62 -19.37 10.26
N GLU A 522 -3.46 -18.94 10.71
CA GLU A 522 -2.18 -19.58 11.08
C GLU A 522 -2.15 -20.88 11.93
N ASN A 523 -3.22 -21.66 12.01
CA ASN A 523 -3.26 -22.92 12.74
C ASN A 523 -3.04 -24.12 11.80
N ASP A 524 -2.53 -25.24 12.33
CA ASP A 524 -2.20 -26.49 11.62
C ASP A 524 -3.38 -27.13 10.83
N THR A 525 -4.58 -26.63 11.04
CA THR A 525 -5.82 -27.03 10.34
C THR A 525 -5.84 -26.66 8.83
N ASN A 526 -4.95 -25.81 8.34
CA ASN A 526 -4.95 -25.34 6.95
C ASN A 526 -4.44 -26.36 5.93
N MET A 527 -3.51 -27.23 6.32
CA MET A 527 -3.01 -28.31 5.45
C MET A 527 -4.10 -29.36 5.27
N ALA A 528 -4.72 -29.77 6.37
CA ALA A 528 -5.83 -30.70 6.35
C ALA A 528 -6.99 -30.23 5.45
N SER A 529 -7.26 -28.92 5.38
CA SER A 529 -8.37 -28.37 4.59
C SER A 529 -8.15 -28.46 3.07
N VAL A 530 -6.90 -28.25 2.54
CA VAL A 530 -6.64 -28.34 1.09
C VAL A 530 -6.47 -29.79 0.65
N GLU A 531 -5.80 -30.60 1.46
CA GLU A 531 -5.67 -32.04 1.21
C GLU A 531 -7.03 -32.73 1.33
N GLU A 532 -7.81 -32.43 2.36
CA GLU A 532 -9.19 -32.90 2.54
C GLU A 532 -10.12 -32.45 1.41
N TYR A 533 -9.95 -31.23 0.94
CA TYR A 533 -10.69 -30.74 -0.23
C TYR A 533 -10.34 -31.55 -1.48
N ALA A 534 -9.06 -31.82 -1.72
CA ALA A 534 -8.60 -32.65 -2.83
C ALA A 534 -9.12 -34.12 -2.73
N GLU A 535 -9.17 -34.68 -1.52
CA GLU A 535 -9.79 -36.01 -1.30
C GLU A 535 -11.28 -36.00 -1.62
N ARG A 536 -12.02 -35.00 -1.14
CA ARG A 536 -13.45 -34.84 -1.45
C ARG A 536 -13.74 -34.70 -2.95
N LEU A 537 -12.80 -34.15 -3.74
CA LEU A 537 -12.94 -34.05 -5.19
C LEU A 537 -12.96 -35.44 -5.86
N LYS A 538 -12.39 -36.47 -5.24
CA LYS A 538 -12.43 -37.84 -5.75
C LYS A 538 -13.83 -38.42 -5.77
N ASP A 539 -14.72 -37.93 -4.91
CA ASP A 539 -16.14 -38.34 -4.85
C ASP A 539 -17.03 -37.52 -5.79
N THR A 540 -16.42 -36.66 -6.62
CA THR A 540 -17.13 -35.78 -7.57
C THR A 540 -16.89 -36.22 -9.04
N ALA A 541 -17.37 -35.39 -9.97
CA ALA A 541 -17.11 -35.58 -11.40
C ALA A 541 -15.60 -35.63 -11.76
N LEU A 542 -14.72 -35.15 -10.88
CA LEU A 542 -13.27 -35.15 -11.08
C LEU A 542 -12.53 -36.39 -10.52
N GLY A 543 -13.28 -37.35 -9.93
CA GLY A 543 -12.68 -38.52 -9.26
C GLY A 543 -11.76 -39.40 -10.14
N SER A 544 -11.97 -39.38 -11.46
CA SER A 544 -11.11 -40.10 -12.40
C SER A 544 -9.93 -39.25 -12.96
N CYS A 545 -9.75 -38.02 -12.47
CA CYS A 545 -8.67 -37.14 -12.91
C CYS A 545 -7.42 -37.32 -12.04
N ARG A 546 -6.26 -37.01 -12.60
CA ARG A 546 -4.99 -36.97 -11.88
C ARG A 546 -4.91 -35.65 -11.11
N ILE A 547 -5.19 -35.69 -9.80
CA ILE A 547 -5.24 -34.52 -8.92
C ILE A 547 -3.95 -34.46 -8.12
N ALA A 548 -3.31 -33.28 -8.08
CA ALA A 548 -2.19 -33.01 -7.20
C ALA A 548 -2.49 -31.80 -6.29
N VAL A 549 -1.83 -31.74 -5.14
CA VAL A 549 -1.97 -30.68 -4.15
C VAL A 549 -0.67 -29.90 -4.08
N LEU A 550 -0.78 -28.56 -3.97
CA LEU A 550 0.35 -27.64 -3.82
C LEU A 550 0.07 -26.60 -2.73
N HIS A 551 0.89 -26.54 -1.68
CA HIS A 551 0.71 -25.58 -0.58
C HIS A 551 2.02 -25.01 -0.04
N GLY A 552 1.95 -23.92 0.72
CA GLY A 552 3.10 -23.13 1.18
C GLY A 552 4.14 -23.90 2.01
N LYS A 553 3.71 -24.85 2.86
CA LYS A 553 4.58 -25.61 3.78
C LYS A 553 5.39 -26.73 3.09
N MET A 554 5.13 -27.05 1.84
CA MET A 554 5.93 -28.04 1.10
C MET A 554 7.35 -27.56 0.88
N LYS A 555 8.34 -28.48 0.87
CA LYS A 555 9.73 -28.20 0.50
C LYS A 555 9.78 -27.66 -0.94
N ALA A 556 10.69 -26.74 -1.20
CA ALA A 556 10.83 -26.09 -2.51
C ALA A 556 10.99 -27.13 -3.64
N SER A 557 11.86 -28.13 -3.44
CA SER A 557 12.09 -29.21 -4.42
C SER A 557 10.81 -29.98 -4.80
N LYS A 558 9.93 -30.22 -3.82
CA LYS A 558 8.65 -30.93 -4.08
C LYS A 558 7.65 -30.06 -4.80
N LYS A 559 7.64 -28.75 -4.54
CA LYS A 559 6.83 -27.77 -5.28
C LYS A 559 7.27 -27.72 -6.75
N ASP A 560 8.56 -27.67 -6.99
CA ASP A 560 9.13 -27.62 -8.34
C ASP A 560 8.85 -28.91 -9.12
N GLU A 561 8.91 -30.08 -8.45
CA GLU A 561 8.54 -31.38 -9.01
C GLU A 561 7.08 -31.38 -9.46
N ILE A 562 6.13 -31.04 -8.57
CA ILE A 562 4.71 -31.02 -8.87
C ILE A 562 4.39 -30.04 -10.00
N MET A 563 5.02 -28.86 -10.00
CA MET A 563 4.82 -27.87 -11.05
C MET A 563 5.38 -28.32 -12.40
N THR A 564 6.48 -29.07 -12.39
CA THR A 564 7.06 -29.68 -13.61
C THR A 564 6.15 -30.75 -14.16
N GLU A 565 5.64 -31.64 -13.31
CA GLU A 565 4.67 -32.68 -13.67
C GLU A 565 3.37 -32.05 -14.24
N PHE A 566 2.89 -30.99 -13.61
CA PHE A 566 1.73 -30.26 -14.11
C PHE A 566 2.00 -29.61 -15.48
N LYS A 567 3.16 -28.97 -15.65
CA LYS A 567 3.57 -28.39 -16.93
C LYS A 567 3.69 -29.45 -18.05
N ASN A 568 4.17 -30.65 -17.71
CA ASN A 568 4.31 -31.76 -18.65
C ASN A 568 2.99 -32.46 -18.98
N GLY A 569 1.86 -32.06 -18.38
CA GLY A 569 0.54 -32.66 -18.61
C GLY A 569 0.30 -33.97 -17.84
N ASN A 570 1.15 -34.33 -16.87
CA ASN A 570 1.00 -35.53 -16.05
C ASN A 570 -0.03 -35.36 -14.92
N ILE A 571 -0.45 -34.13 -14.65
CA ILE A 571 -1.49 -33.76 -13.68
C ILE A 571 -2.60 -33.01 -14.41
N ASP A 572 -3.85 -33.38 -14.18
CA ASP A 572 -5.03 -32.78 -14.82
C ASP A 572 -5.57 -31.59 -14.01
N VAL A 573 -5.57 -31.73 -12.69
CA VAL A 573 -6.11 -30.73 -11.75
C VAL A 573 -5.07 -30.44 -10.68
N LEU A 574 -4.69 -29.18 -10.56
CA LEU A 574 -3.80 -28.72 -9.48
C LEU A 574 -4.62 -27.96 -8.44
N VAL A 575 -4.80 -28.56 -7.25
CA VAL A 575 -5.46 -27.92 -6.11
C VAL A 575 -4.38 -27.21 -5.28
N SER A 576 -4.55 -25.92 -5.04
CA SER A 576 -3.51 -25.13 -4.35
C SER A 576 -4.07 -24.06 -3.42
N THR A 577 -3.22 -23.60 -2.52
CA THR A 577 -3.39 -22.30 -1.84
C THR A 577 -2.88 -21.17 -2.75
N THR A 578 -2.75 -19.95 -2.22
CA THR A 578 -2.21 -18.75 -2.92
C THR A 578 -0.80 -18.92 -3.50
N VAL A 579 -0.11 -20.04 -3.25
CA VAL A 579 1.26 -20.31 -3.74
C VAL A 579 1.38 -20.31 -5.27
N ILE A 580 0.27 -20.51 -6.01
CA ILE A 580 0.24 -20.43 -7.49
C ILE A 580 0.45 -18.98 -8.02
N GLU A 581 0.47 -17.96 -7.16
CA GLU A 581 0.81 -16.60 -7.59
C GLU A 581 2.20 -16.50 -8.25
N VAL A 582 3.05 -17.54 -8.11
CA VAL A 582 4.40 -17.59 -8.69
C VAL A 582 4.36 -18.08 -10.14
N GLY A 583 4.61 -17.22 -11.04
CA GLY A 583 4.84 -17.07 -12.46
C GLY A 583 5.06 -18.26 -13.40
N VAL A 584 4.69 -19.49 -13.12
CA VAL A 584 4.86 -20.62 -14.05
C VAL A 584 3.86 -20.55 -15.19
N ASP A 585 4.39 -20.62 -16.40
CA ASP A 585 3.58 -20.65 -17.62
C ASP A 585 3.14 -22.09 -17.95
N VAL A 586 1.82 -22.32 -17.93
CA VAL A 586 1.19 -23.58 -18.34
C VAL A 586 0.12 -23.28 -19.40
N PRO A 587 0.49 -23.27 -20.68
CA PRO A 587 -0.41 -22.87 -21.76
C PRO A 587 -1.68 -23.73 -21.87
N ASN A 588 -1.61 -24.99 -21.42
CA ASN A 588 -2.70 -25.95 -21.47
C ASN A 588 -3.71 -25.81 -20.31
N ALA A 589 -3.42 -24.95 -19.32
CA ALA A 589 -4.35 -24.68 -18.23
C ALA A 589 -5.40 -23.66 -18.67
N VAL A 590 -6.66 -24.08 -18.81
CA VAL A 590 -7.76 -23.29 -19.38
C VAL A 590 -8.80 -22.89 -18.35
N ILE A 591 -8.87 -23.53 -17.18
CA ILE A 591 -9.84 -23.19 -16.14
C ILE A 591 -9.12 -22.88 -14.83
N MET A 592 -9.50 -21.73 -14.25
CA MET A 592 -9.16 -21.32 -12.90
C MET A 592 -10.43 -21.28 -12.07
N MET A 593 -10.55 -22.12 -11.05
CA MET A 593 -11.65 -22.09 -10.08
C MET A 593 -11.11 -21.59 -8.74
N ILE A 594 -11.77 -20.61 -8.13
CA ILE A 594 -11.35 -20.00 -6.87
C ILE A 594 -12.46 -20.17 -5.85
N GLU A 595 -12.21 -20.95 -4.83
CA GLU A 595 -13.13 -21.20 -3.71
C GLU A 595 -13.09 -20.06 -2.71
N ASN A 596 -14.27 -19.73 -2.14
CA ASN A 596 -14.45 -18.63 -1.19
C ASN A 596 -13.77 -17.34 -1.69
N ALA A 597 -14.12 -16.95 -2.91
CA ALA A 597 -13.48 -15.84 -3.63
C ALA A 597 -13.59 -14.50 -2.87
N GLU A 598 -14.55 -14.35 -1.97
CA GLU A 598 -14.72 -13.19 -1.10
C GLU A 598 -13.55 -12.94 -0.14
N ARG A 599 -12.73 -13.95 0.13
CA ARG A 599 -11.55 -13.85 1.01
C ARG A 599 -10.32 -13.29 0.31
N PHE A 600 -10.36 -13.15 -1.01
CA PHE A 600 -9.23 -12.63 -1.81
C PHE A 600 -9.44 -11.17 -2.16
N GLY A 601 -8.36 -10.40 -2.22
CA GLY A 601 -8.35 -9.06 -2.80
C GLY A 601 -8.54 -9.09 -4.33
N LEU A 602 -9.05 -8.00 -4.92
CA LEU A 602 -9.24 -7.91 -6.38
C LEU A 602 -7.93 -8.11 -7.14
N SER A 603 -6.83 -7.54 -6.65
CA SER A 603 -5.51 -7.70 -7.25
C SER A 603 -5.03 -9.16 -7.23
N GLN A 604 -5.28 -9.90 -6.14
CA GLN A 604 -4.96 -11.33 -6.04
C GLN A 604 -5.81 -12.17 -6.99
N LEU A 605 -7.13 -11.92 -7.03
CA LEU A 605 -8.05 -12.58 -7.96
C LEU A 605 -7.62 -12.35 -9.41
N HIS A 606 -7.20 -11.14 -9.74
CA HIS A 606 -6.70 -10.79 -11.07
C HIS A 606 -5.41 -11.54 -11.42
N GLN A 607 -4.44 -11.63 -10.50
CA GLN A 607 -3.22 -12.39 -10.70
C GLN A 607 -3.48 -13.88 -10.89
N LEU A 608 -4.39 -14.47 -10.08
CA LEU A 608 -4.82 -15.86 -10.22
C LEU A 608 -5.51 -16.09 -11.57
N ARG A 609 -6.43 -15.20 -11.97
CA ARG A 609 -7.07 -15.25 -13.29
C ARG A 609 -6.05 -15.22 -14.41
N GLY A 610 -5.01 -14.41 -14.29
CA GLY A 610 -3.93 -14.29 -15.29
C GLY A 610 -3.06 -15.55 -15.47
N ARG A 611 -3.23 -16.57 -14.60
CA ARG A 611 -2.53 -17.88 -14.74
C ARG A 611 -3.12 -18.77 -15.82
N VAL A 612 -4.32 -18.48 -16.29
CA VAL A 612 -4.93 -19.12 -17.46
C VAL A 612 -5.01 -18.14 -18.64
N GLY A 613 -5.39 -18.60 -19.82
CA GLY A 613 -5.51 -17.74 -21.00
C GLY A 613 -4.17 -17.49 -21.73
N ARG A 614 -3.22 -18.40 -21.60
CA ARG A 614 -1.90 -18.32 -22.26
C ARG A 614 -1.78 -19.18 -23.50
N GLY A 615 -2.77 -20.04 -23.75
CA GLY A 615 -2.89 -20.86 -24.95
C GLY A 615 -3.88 -20.29 -25.94
N THR A 616 -4.15 -21.07 -26.99
CA THR A 616 -5.11 -20.75 -28.06
C THR A 616 -6.57 -21.09 -27.69
N VAL A 617 -6.78 -21.90 -26.65
CA VAL A 617 -8.09 -22.33 -26.18
C VAL A 617 -8.70 -21.26 -25.27
N LYS A 618 -10.01 -21.01 -25.46
CA LYS A 618 -10.76 -20.07 -24.61
C LYS A 618 -10.71 -20.49 -23.16
N SER A 619 -10.30 -19.56 -22.27
CA SER A 619 -10.11 -19.83 -20.86
C SER A 619 -11.20 -19.22 -19.99
N HIS A 620 -11.40 -19.82 -18.82
CA HIS A 620 -12.48 -19.52 -17.91
C HIS A 620 -11.95 -19.32 -16.49
N CYS A 621 -12.51 -18.35 -15.77
CA CYS A 621 -12.27 -18.14 -14.34
C CYS A 621 -13.62 -18.26 -13.62
N ILE A 622 -13.70 -19.14 -12.64
CA ILE A 622 -14.91 -19.42 -11.86
C ILE A 622 -14.66 -18.98 -10.42
N LEU A 623 -15.36 -17.96 -9.98
CA LEU A 623 -15.34 -17.45 -8.61
C LEU A 623 -16.52 -18.10 -7.85
N VAL A 624 -16.22 -18.84 -6.79
CA VAL A 624 -17.23 -19.46 -5.92
C VAL A 624 -17.33 -18.64 -4.64
N SER A 625 -18.53 -18.15 -4.32
CA SER A 625 -18.77 -17.36 -3.12
C SER A 625 -20.20 -17.49 -2.64
N ASP A 626 -20.37 -17.74 -1.34
CA ASP A 626 -21.67 -17.76 -0.65
C ASP A 626 -21.92 -16.47 0.16
N ALA A 627 -21.14 -15.42 -0.10
CA ALA A 627 -21.30 -14.14 0.58
C ALA A 627 -22.66 -13.50 0.26
N GLN A 628 -23.33 -13.00 1.30
CA GLN A 628 -24.63 -12.30 1.19
C GLN A 628 -24.47 -10.77 1.28
N ASN A 629 -23.29 -10.29 1.69
CA ASN A 629 -23.01 -8.87 1.80
C ASN A 629 -22.92 -8.22 0.40
N GLU A 630 -23.76 -7.21 0.17
CA GLU A 630 -23.90 -6.55 -1.12
C GLU A 630 -22.59 -5.93 -1.62
N GLY A 631 -21.82 -5.26 -0.77
CA GLY A 631 -20.50 -4.67 -1.13
C GLY A 631 -19.49 -5.75 -1.54
N THR A 632 -19.51 -6.92 -0.91
CA THR A 632 -18.66 -8.06 -1.29
C THR A 632 -19.05 -8.62 -2.66
N LEU A 633 -20.35 -8.77 -2.90
CA LEU A 633 -20.87 -9.24 -4.20
C LEU A 633 -20.57 -8.24 -5.32
N GLU A 634 -20.71 -6.94 -5.06
CA GLU A 634 -20.37 -5.88 -6.01
C GLU A 634 -18.88 -5.97 -6.41
N ARG A 635 -17.99 -6.12 -5.44
CA ARG A 635 -16.56 -6.31 -5.67
C ARG A 635 -16.27 -7.51 -6.58
N LEU A 636 -16.89 -8.66 -6.33
CA LEU A 636 -16.71 -9.85 -7.16
C LEU A 636 -17.33 -9.70 -8.56
N LYS A 637 -18.47 -8.99 -8.68
CA LYS A 637 -19.09 -8.67 -9.97
C LYS A 637 -18.20 -7.80 -10.85
N ILE A 638 -17.36 -6.92 -10.27
CA ILE A 638 -16.39 -6.11 -11.03
C ILE A 638 -15.39 -7.01 -11.74
N MET A 639 -14.91 -8.10 -11.10
CA MET A 639 -14.05 -9.10 -11.75
C MET A 639 -14.69 -9.76 -12.97
N CYS A 640 -16.02 -9.90 -12.97
CA CYS A 640 -16.76 -10.46 -14.11
C CYS A 640 -16.91 -9.45 -15.27
N LYS A 641 -16.96 -8.14 -14.95
CA LYS A 641 -17.20 -7.08 -15.94
C LYS A 641 -15.97 -6.67 -16.75
N THR A 642 -14.77 -6.75 -16.14
CA THR A 642 -13.54 -6.31 -16.79
C THR A 642 -12.40 -7.31 -16.69
N ASN A 643 -11.60 -7.40 -17.77
CA ASN A 643 -10.34 -8.12 -17.79
C ASN A 643 -9.12 -7.19 -17.60
N ASP A 644 -9.33 -5.88 -17.60
CA ASP A 644 -8.30 -4.86 -17.45
C ASP A 644 -7.86 -4.75 -15.99
N GLY A 645 -6.59 -5.09 -15.73
CA GLY A 645 -6.03 -5.08 -14.39
C GLY A 645 -5.92 -3.69 -13.78
N PHE A 646 -5.67 -2.65 -14.59
CA PHE A 646 -5.60 -1.27 -14.10
C PHE A 646 -6.97 -0.77 -13.64
N LYS A 647 -8.03 -1.05 -14.42
CA LYS A 647 -9.41 -0.73 -14.00
C LYS A 647 -9.81 -1.46 -12.73
N LEU A 648 -9.39 -2.72 -12.57
CA LEU A 648 -9.64 -3.47 -11.34
C LEU A 648 -8.91 -2.85 -10.15
N ALA A 649 -7.68 -2.40 -10.34
CA ALA A 649 -6.90 -1.76 -9.30
C ALA A 649 -7.48 -0.39 -8.90
N ASP A 650 -7.96 0.39 -9.87
CA ASP A 650 -8.65 1.67 -9.62
C ASP A 650 -9.95 1.45 -8.81
N GLU A 651 -10.73 0.41 -9.15
CA GLU A 651 -11.94 0.06 -8.40
C GLU A 651 -11.62 -0.48 -6.99
N ASP A 652 -10.56 -1.30 -6.84
CA ASP A 652 -10.11 -1.76 -5.51
C ASP A 652 -9.69 -0.58 -4.63
N LEU A 653 -8.98 0.40 -5.21
CA LEU A 653 -8.59 1.64 -4.52
C LEU A 653 -9.82 2.48 -4.14
N ARG A 654 -10.80 2.59 -5.04
CA ARG A 654 -12.06 3.32 -4.78
C ARG A 654 -12.86 2.71 -3.63
N MET A 655 -12.91 1.37 -3.58
CA MET A 655 -13.71 0.63 -2.58
C MET A 655 -13.05 0.59 -1.20
N ARG A 656 -11.72 0.42 -1.14
CA ARG A 656 -10.97 0.31 0.12
C ARG A 656 -10.48 1.65 0.64
N GLY A 657 -10.32 2.62 -0.25
CA GLY A 657 -9.60 3.87 0.01
C GLY A 657 -8.07 3.68 0.01
N PRO A 658 -7.31 4.74 -0.23
CA PRO A 658 -5.84 4.69 -0.28
C PRO A 658 -5.20 4.35 1.07
N GLY A 659 -5.90 4.52 2.21
CA GLY A 659 -5.36 4.29 3.55
C GLY A 659 -4.87 2.87 3.82
N ASP A 660 -5.57 1.85 3.32
CA ASP A 660 -5.19 0.44 3.50
C ASP A 660 -3.95 0.07 2.68
N PHE A 661 -3.68 0.77 1.57
CA PHE A 661 -2.47 0.59 0.76
C PHE A 661 -1.21 1.15 1.45
N PHE A 662 -1.35 2.24 2.20
CA PHE A 662 -0.23 2.88 2.91
C PHE A 662 0.04 2.25 4.28
N GLY A 663 -0.93 1.55 4.88
CA GLY A 663 -0.82 0.93 6.20
C GLY A 663 0.09 -0.29 6.29
N SER A 664 0.52 -0.87 5.17
CA SER A 664 1.50 -1.96 5.18
C SER A 664 2.92 -1.41 5.20
N ARG A 665 3.65 -1.62 6.27
CA ARG A 665 5.07 -1.22 6.49
C ARG A 665 6.08 -1.72 5.44
N GLN A 666 5.61 -2.29 4.34
CA GLN A 666 6.45 -2.98 3.34
C GLN A 666 7.18 -2.03 2.36
N HIS A 667 6.83 -0.73 2.29
CA HIS A 667 7.28 0.13 1.18
C HIS A 667 8.28 1.22 1.58
N GLY A 668 8.62 1.38 2.87
CA GLY A 668 9.56 2.43 3.31
C GLY A 668 9.03 3.86 3.09
N LEU A 669 7.72 4.02 2.97
CA LEU A 669 7.04 5.31 2.89
C LEU A 669 6.57 5.76 4.27
N PRO A 670 6.46 7.08 4.50
CA PRO A 670 5.86 7.62 5.70
C PRO A 670 4.37 7.24 5.81
N ASP A 671 3.88 7.06 7.04
CA ASP A 671 2.47 6.83 7.30
C ASP A 671 1.65 8.09 6.97
N LEU A 672 0.77 8.00 5.97
CA LEU A 672 -0.17 9.05 5.61
C LEU A 672 -1.40 9.00 6.52
N LYS A 673 -1.79 10.14 7.08
CA LYS A 673 -2.85 10.23 8.09
C LYS A 673 -4.23 10.52 7.52
N ILE A 674 -4.30 11.28 6.42
CA ILE A 674 -5.55 11.76 5.81
C ILE A 674 -5.74 11.25 4.38
N ALA A 675 -4.69 11.03 3.61
CA ALA A 675 -4.79 10.62 2.20
C ALA A 675 -5.61 9.34 1.98
N GLY A 676 -5.85 8.56 3.06
CA GLY A 676 -6.79 7.44 3.07
C GLY A 676 -8.27 7.81 2.96
N LEU A 677 -8.63 9.09 3.06
CA LEU A 677 -10.01 9.56 3.20
C LEU A 677 -10.53 10.36 2.00
N SER A 678 -9.72 10.57 0.93
CA SER A 678 -10.14 11.45 -0.17
C SER A 678 -9.82 10.94 -1.58
N SER A 679 -10.43 11.58 -2.57
CA SER A 679 -10.51 11.17 -3.97
C SER A 679 -9.20 11.28 -4.77
N MET A 680 -9.11 10.52 -5.88
CA MET A 680 -7.97 10.46 -6.81
C MET A 680 -7.59 11.81 -7.46
N VAL A 681 -8.49 12.78 -7.53
CA VAL A 681 -8.26 14.09 -8.14
C VAL A 681 -7.11 14.83 -7.45
N SER A 682 -7.02 14.76 -6.13
CA SER A 682 -5.99 15.45 -5.34
C SER A 682 -4.55 15.00 -5.58
N ILE A 683 -4.31 13.82 -6.15
CA ILE A 683 -2.97 13.26 -6.35
C ILE A 683 -2.28 13.94 -7.55
N ASN A 684 -3.00 14.10 -8.66
CA ASN A 684 -2.47 14.77 -9.85
C ASN A 684 -2.25 16.26 -9.57
N ASP A 685 -3.19 16.90 -8.87
CA ASP A 685 -3.07 18.30 -8.46
C ASP A 685 -1.83 18.52 -7.56
N ALA A 686 -1.60 17.62 -6.60
CA ALA A 686 -0.44 17.69 -5.70
C ALA A 686 0.89 17.47 -6.45
N LYS A 687 0.91 16.64 -7.49
CA LYS A 687 2.08 16.44 -8.35
C LYS A 687 2.38 17.69 -9.18
N GLU A 688 1.36 18.25 -9.82
CA GLU A 688 1.48 19.46 -10.61
C GLU A 688 1.99 20.63 -9.76
N ALA A 689 1.42 20.81 -8.57
CA ALA A 689 1.89 21.81 -7.61
C ALA A 689 3.35 21.57 -7.18
N ALA A 690 3.76 20.31 -6.98
CA ALA A 690 5.15 20.00 -6.66
C ALA A 690 6.11 20.35 -7.81
N GLU A 691 5.71 20.08 -9.05
CA GLU A 691 6.48 20.44 -10.25
C GLU A 691 6.59 21.95 -10.41
N MET A 692 5.52 22.71 -10.18
CA MET A 692 5.51 24.18 -10.20
C MET A 692 6.46 24.74 -9.13
N ILE A 693 6.38 24.27 -7.89
CA ILE A 693 7.23 24.72 -6.78
C ILE A 693 8.70 24.43 -7.05
N ILE A 694 9.03 23.24 -7.57
CA ILE A 694 10.43 22.88 -7.88
C ILE A 694 10.97 23.64 -9.09
N ALA A 695 10.12 24.02 -10.04
CA ALA A 695 10.51 24.87 -11.16
C ALA A 695 10.89 26.28 -10.71
N ASP A 696 10.18 26.81 -9.69
CA ASP A 696 10.42 28.13 -9.10
C ASP A 696 11.61 28.09 -8.10
N ASP A 697 11.61 27.16 -7.16
CA ASP A 697 12.65 27.00 -6.13
C ASP A 697 13.10 25.53 -6.00
N PRO A 698 14.09 25.09 -6.78
CA PRO A 698 14.56 23.69 -6.79
C PRO A 698 15.06 23.16 -5.44
N THR A 699 15.35 24.03 -4.47
CA THR A 699 15.93 23.67 -3.17
C THR A 699 15.05 23.99 -1.98
N LEU A 700 13.86 24.58 -2.20
CA LEU A 700 12.97 25.11 -1.18
C LEU A 700 13.68 26.05 -0.17
N SER A 701 14.63 26.85 -0.67
CA SER A 701 15.43 27.74 0.14
C SER A 701 14.80 29.12 0.34
N GLU A 702 13.87 29.50 -0.54
CA GLU A 702 13.17 30.76 -0.46
C GLU A 702 12.30 30.86 0.81
N LYS A 703 12.14 32.10 1.29
CA LYS A 703 11.42 32.38 2.54
C LYS A 703 10.00 31.81 2.55
N GLN A 704 9.31 31.87 1.42
CA GLN A 704 7.93 31.37 1.26
C GLN A 704 7.86 29.82 1.29
N HIS A 705 8.91 29.12 0.85
CA HIS A 705 8.94 27.65 0.77
C HIS A 705 9.57 26.98 2.00
N LYS A 706 10.21 27.74 2.90
CA LYS A 706 10.82 27.19 4.14
C LYS A 706 9.86 26.38 5.01
N PRO A 707 8.58 26.79 5.22
CA PRO A 707 7.63 25.98 6.00
C PRO A 707 7.36 24.63 5.34
N LEU A 708 7.29 24.61 4.00
CA LEU A 708 7.10 23.37 3.22
C LEU A 708 8.32 22.47 3.30
N ALA A 709 9.54 23.04 3.20
CA ALA A 709 10.81 22.31 3.39
C ALA A 709 10.89 21.65 4.78
N PHE A 710 10.38 22.32 5.82
CA PHE A 710 10.30 21.75 7.17
C PHE A 710 9.37 20.53 7.21
N GLU A 711 8.17 20.62 6.59
CA GLU A 711 7.23 19.51 6.56
C GLU A 711 7.79 18.30 5.79
N VAL A 712 8.47 18.53 4.66
CA VAL A 712 9.15 17.47 3.88
C VAL A 712 10.18 16.75 4.77
N LYS A 713 11.04 17.49 5.47
CA LYS A 713 12.03 16.88 6.36
C LYS A 713 11.40 16.11 7.51
N ARG A 714 10.39 16.68 8.14
CA ARG A 714 9.67 16.03 9.24
C ARG A 714 9.07 14.70 8.82
N LEU A 715 8.45 14.65 7.63
CA LEU A 715 7.82 13.43 7.12
C LEU A 715 8.87 12.33 6.87
N PHE A 716 9.99 12.66 6.29
CA PHE A 716 11.03 11.68 5.91
C PHE A 716 11.99 11.32 7.04
N SER A 717 12.16 12.16 8.08
CA SER A 717 12.98 11.82 9.25
C SER A 717 12.38 10.65 10.06
N SER A 718 11.07 10.45 10.00
CA SER A 718 10.40 9.33 10.68
C SER A 718 10.68 7.95 10.04
N VAL A 719 11.23 7.92 8.82
CA VAL A 719 11.43 6.68 8.03
C VAL A 719 12.89 6.19 8.06
N GLY A 720 13.78 6.87 8.82
CA GLY A 720 15.20 6.47 8.94
C GLY A 720 16.03 6.72 7.68
N GLY A 721 15.53 7.48 6.74
CA GLY A 721 16.26 7.93 5.56
C GLY A 721 16.87 9.30 5.78
N THR A 722 18.21 9.38 5.83
CA THR A 722 18.90 10.66 5.74
C THR A 722 18.64 11.26 4.35
N LEU A 723 17.88 12.35 4.31
CA LEU A 723 17.92 13.31 3.20
C LEU A 723 19.26 14.08 3.34
N ASN A 724 20.35 13.54 2.83
CA ASN A 724 21.64 14.24 2.71
C ASN A 724 21.71 14.93 1.36
#